data_1ec412fff3c6ac582f33d8b36cbba770
#
_entry.id   1ec412fff3c6ac582f33d8b36cbba770
#
_cell.length_a   1.000
_cell.length_b   1.000
_cell.length_c   1.000
_cell.angle_alpha   90.00
_cell.angle_beta   90.00
_cell.angle_gamma   90.00
#
_symmetry.space_group_name_H-M   'P 1'
#
loop_
_entity.id
_entity.type
_entity.pdbx_description
1 polymer ?
#
loop_
_entity_poly.entity_id
_entity_poly.type
_entity_poly.pdbx_seq_one_letter_code
_entity_poly.pdbx_strand_id
1 'polypeptide(L)'
;MLTAVVWMSKNHKKAQQNVLARTKEFIELPMCPKCGLPHSLCDCLCLDCSQTPVACKCQKFRPQSSEFKELVGSFMKDSVVAYVKSWVFPDQFFWKVLGWRPIQTMLTKELAHEVRRGLDYYATPWIFSFVPERIMNLPAMNHYINLWAKRAAYYDVRWHLKWLNGIMLGCICPMSYLAYKEKRMSSMILPVSCMTLANVGMYGMYRTRVRLEKEAFLQRRDGLMSCIAPKMEMTEVATLGIAVLGLGLRAFHGWYFQQKGNLPHAGEPKDDHPGWMGYYIQKLGFNVHAQPSTKTASAKQLTESLTKRNLFWAWFIRKNGSKTKCNIFFPEKGVALFPQHVWYPYADMDEEKTECLTVEVHRHGSPGGRFTFVVDEASCVTPPDMDVTFAYVPNCPDFRTMTKWFPVLPPTGRALAQLVVCQREDFENAPNRFCIDNTEVKFGVEKHSGMEFYGGRYKSSLARDGACMGCVITNTKDPVLVGFHIGGNPLKDEGVMQTVTLPDYERNRKRLNGMSNVVLSAQSDELPISQYGKKLLANDRVHPHCMASRMGVEDCVEIYGSTQLRTKQRSTVQPSILSKEVERVCGVPNKWGPPKLEPNWEGYNATLEHIARPPLMFRHTLLNRACQDWIKPLLEEMRRLDVYFQPLSFKESILGIPGKRFIDPIPMSTSMGFPLFGQKKKYFTDVKKGEVLLDRVPDKSVVEEYDRMLACWQEGKRAYPVSSATLKDEPTPVGSSKVRVFQAAPVAFSMHVRRLFLPVMRFLCANPTLSECAVGMNAFGPEWDTLIDHAFSYDSEEGVLAWDYSKYDVRMSSQVVKAVLGMYIELALGAGYHQDDIHIMRMMVNDIAHPLIDYNGVLLMAFNMNTSGNSITVNINSTANSLYVRMGFFSCIPEVEDFRANMACMTYGDDFIGSLRKEYHGRFNFEVYRDFLAKHDMKITLPDKGNTSSAFMEIEDVDFLK
;
A
#
# COMPACT_ATOMS: atom_id res chain seq x y z
N MET A 1 10.45 -41.77 14.67
CA MET A 1 11.23 -41.14 15.75
C MET A 1 12.29 -42.08 16.32
N LEU A 2 11.96 -43.26 16.81
CA LEU A 2 12.94 -44.24 17.30
C LEU A 2 14.00 -44.60 16.23
N THR A 3 13.63 -44.80 14.99
CA THR A 3 14.55 -45.02 13.87
C THR A 3 15.44 -43.80 13.56
N ALA A 4 14.93 -42.60 13.71
CA ALA A 4 15.71 -41.36 13.57
C ALA A 4 16.69 -41.19 14.72
N VAL A 5 16.27 -41.53 15.97
CA VAL A 5 17.14 -41.50 17.18
C VAL A 5 18.24 -42.56 17.07
N VAL A 6 17.92 -43.77 16.61
CA VAL A 6 18.92 -44.83 16.38
C VAL A 6 19.86 -44.51 15.21
N TRP A 7 19.36 -43.92 14.16
CA TRP A 7 20.19 -43.42 13.05
C TRP A 7 21.10 -42.27 13.48
N MET A 8 20.57 -41.32 14.27
CA MET A 8 21.35 -40.21 14.84
C MET A 8 22.43 -40.75 15.83
N SER A 9 22.13 -41.75 16.66
CA SER A 9 23.12 -42.30 17.60
C SER A 9 24.26 -43.07 16.87
N LYS A 10 23.95 -43.74 15.75
CA LYS A 10 24.96 -44.45 14.93
C LYS A 10 25.83 -43.51 14.09
N ASN A 11 25.31 -42.37 13.66
CA ASN A 11 26.03 -41.41 12.81
C ASN A 11 26.51 -40.16 13.56
N HIS A 12 26.39 -40.15 14.88
CA HIS A 12 26.65 -39.01 15.75
C HIS A 12 28.05 -38.39 15.58
N LYS A 13 29.11 -39.22 15.53
CA LYS A 13 30.48 -38.74 15.34
C LYS A 13 30.71 -38.10 13.99
N LYS A 14 30.13 -38.63 12.90
CA LYS A 14 30.30 -38.14 11.54
C LYS A 14 29.46 -36.88 11.29
N ALA A 15 28.25 -36.79 11.88
CA ALA A 15 27.41 -35.60 11.87
C ALA A 15 28.02 -34.44 12.70
N GLN A 16 28.62 -34.76 13.88
CA GLN A 16 29.32 -33.77 14.68
C GLN A 16 30.56 -33.23 13.97
N GLN A 17 31.35 -34.07 13.29
CA GLN A 17 32.50 -33.59 12.53
C GLN A 17 32.10 -32.71 11.34
N ASN A 18 31.04 -33.08 10.60
CA ASN A 18 30.54 -32.26 9.49
C ASN A 18 29.90 -30.93 9.95
N VAL A 19 29.20 -30.92 11.07
CA VAL A 19 28.64 -29.68 11.64
C VAL A 19 29.77 -28.80 12.20
N LEU A 20 30.76 -29.38 12.86
CA LEU A 20 31.94 -28.65 13.33
C LEU A 20 32.77 -28.07 12.18
N ALA A 21 32.98 -28.82 11.10
CA ALA A 21 33.68 -28.32 9.91
C ALA A 21 32.91 -27.17 9.26
N ARG A 22 31.60 -27.32 9.01
CA ARG A 22 30.76 -26.25 8.46
C ARG A 22 30.61 -25.02 9.36
N THR A 23 30.58 -25.25 10.69
CA THR A 23 30.53 -24.13 11.66
C THR A 23 31.89 -23.40 11.69
N LYS A 24 32.99 -24.13 11.51
CA LYS A 24 34.32 -23.54 11.40
C LYS A 24 34.50 -22.75 10.12
N GLU A 25 34.00 -23.27 8.98
CA GLU A 25 33.93 -22.53 7.71
C GLU A 25 33.06 -21.27 7.84
N PHE A 26 31.93 -21.35 8.53
CA PHE A 26 31.04 -20.19 8.72
C PHE A 26 31.65 -19.12 9.66
N ILE A 27 32.41 -19.53 10.66
CA ILE A 27 33.12 -18.61 11.59
C ILE A 27 34.35 -17.97 10.92
N GLU A 28 34.95 -18.65 9.92
CA GLU A 28 36.10 -18.16 9.17
C GLU A 28 35.71 -17.29 7.94
N LEU A 29 34.40 -17.19 7.61
CA LEU A 29 33.92 -16.34 6.53
C LEU A 29 34.06 -14.85 6.95
N PRO A 30 34.60 -14.02 6.06
CA PRO A 30 34.64 -12.58 6.30
C PRO A 30 33.22 -12.01 6.35
N MET A 31 32.93 -11.27 7.41
CA MET A 31 31.61 -10.72 7.67
C MET A 31 31.55 -9.25 7.22
N CYS A 32 30.42 -8.83 6.68
CA CYS A 32 30.20 -7.44 6.31
C CYS A 32 30.01 -6.58 7.57
N PRO A 33 30.81 -5.52 7.78
CA PRO A 33 30.68 -4.65 8.95
C PRO A 33 29.38 -3.83 8.97
N LYS A 34 28.67 -3.75 7.85
CA LYS A 34 27.45 -2.93 7.70
C LYS A 34 26.18 -3.71 8.03
N CYS A 35 26.08 -4.97 7.65
CA CYS A 35 24.87 -5.79 7.85
C CYS A 35 25.11 -7.05 8.69
N GLY A 36 26.35 -7.35 9.06
CA GLY A 36 26.69 -8.52 9.87
C GLY A 36 26.52 -9.87 9.19
N LEU A 37 26.33 -9.90 7.88
CA LEU A 37 26.22 -11.13 7.09
C LEU A 37 27.59 -11.54 6.51
N PRO A 38 27.84 -12.84 6.25
CA PRO A 38 29.00 -13.26 5.46
C PRO A 38 29.04 -12.53 4.11
N HIS A 39 30.23 -12.17 3.65
CA HIS A 39 30.40 -11.47 2.37
C HIS A 39 29.76 -12.20 1.19
N SER A 40 29.68 -13.54 1.23
CA SER A 40 29.04 -14.36 0.21
C SER A 40 27.48 -14.23 0.17
N LEU A 41 26.88 -13.68 1.21
CA LEU A 41 25.43 -13.50 1.39
C LEU A 41 25.06 -12.02 1.56
N CYS A 42 26.00 -11.12 1.37
CA CYS A 42 25.83 -9.69 1.62
C CYS A 42 25.68 -8.91 0.30
N ASP A 43 24.58 -8.19 0.17
CA ASP A 43 24.31 -7.30 -0.98
C ASP A 43 24.73 -5.84 -0.72
N CYS A 44 25.36 -5.53 0.43
CA CYS A 44 25.86 -4.19 0.71
C CYS A 44 26.99 -3.83 -0.23
N LEU A 45 26.88 -2.68 -0.90
CA LEU A 45 27.94 -2.19 -1.76
C LEU A 45 29.10 -1.60 -0.95
N CYS A 46 30.33 -1.85 -1.42
CA CYS A 46 31.53 -1.24 -0.86
C CYS A 46 31.49 0.28 -1.07
N LEU A 47 31.84 1.05 -0.04
CA LEU A 47 31.83 2.52 -0.10
C LEU A 47 32.87 3.09 -1.09
N ASP A 48 33.97 2.37 -1.29
CA ASP A 48 35.07 2.84 -2.13
C ASP A 48 34.93 2.43 -3.61
N CYS A 49 34.33 1.27 -3.92
CA CYS A 49 34.23 0.77 -5.30
C CYS A 49 32.82 0.42 -5.76
N SER A 50 31.83 0.60 -4.92
CA SER A 50 30.39 0.32 -5.20
C SER A 50 30.10 -1.09 -5.69
N GLN A 51 30.96 -2.06 -5.36
CA GLN A 51 30.75 -3.47 -5.70
C GLN A 51 30.34 -4.27 -4.48
N THR A 52 29.64 -5.39 -4.70
CA THR A 52 29.27 -6.33 -3.64
C THR A 52 30.53 -6.92 -2.97
N PRO A 53 30.47 -7.33 -1.69
CA PRO A 53 31.63 -7.85 -0.98
C PRO A 53 32.30 -9.03 -1.67
N VAL A 54 31.57 -9.84 -2.43
CA VAL A 54 32.11 -10.97 -3.22
C VAL A 54 32.99 -10.49 -4.37
N ALA A 55 32.62 -9.40 -5.04
CA ALA A 55 33.33 -8.81 -6.15
C ALA A 55 34.36 -7.76 -5.72
N CYS A 56 34.28 -7.26 -4.49
CA CYS A 56 35.13 -6.20 -3.97
C CYS A 56 36.56 -6.68 -3.70
N LYS A 57 37.54 -5.99 -4.29
CA LYS A 57 38.96 -6.23 -4.07
C LYS A 57 39.58 -5.31 -3.00
N CYS A 58 38.82 -4.43 -2.39
CA CYS A 58 39.26 -3.52 -1.36
C CYS A 58 39.55 -4.24 -0.04
N GLN A 59 40.74 -4.12 0.52
CA GLN A 59 41.15 -4.83 1.75
C GLN A 59 40.42 -4.38 3.04
N LYS A 60 39.65 -3.28 2.99
CA LYS A 60 38.99 -2.67 4.16
C LYS A 60 37.81 -3.46 4.72
N PHE A 61 37.36 -4.50 4.03
CA PHE A 61 36.24 -5.36 4.44
C PHE A 61 36.63 -6.61 5.23
N ARG A 62 37.83 -6.70 5.77
CA ARG A 62 38.26 -7.82 6.61
C ARG A 62 38.09 -7.47 8.10
N PRO A 63 37.06 -7.93 8.81
CA PRO A 63 36.99 -7.79 10.26
C PRO A 63 38.09 -8.66 10.90
N GLN A 64 38.70 -8.17 11.98
CA GLN A 64 39.65 -8.95 12.77
C GLN A 64 38.88 -10.08 13.45
N SER A 65 39.30 -11.31 13.21
CA SER A 65 38.65 -12.55 13.68
C SER A 65 38.55 -12.72 15.21
N SER A 66 39.25 -11.88 15.99
CA SER A 66 39.28 -11.89 17.45
C SER A 66 38.00 -11.31 18.09
N GLU A 67 37.49 -10.18 17.58
CA GLU A 67 36.32 -9.50 18.18
C GLU A 67 35.01 -10.32 18.01
N PHE A 68 34.83 -11.01 16.90
CA PHE A 68 33.67 -11.86 16.70
C PHE A 68 33.67 -13.09 17.61
N LYS A 69 34.87 -13.67 17.87
CA LYS A 69 35.03 -14.81 18.81
C LYS A 69 34.74 -14.39 20.25
N GLU A 70 35.10 -13.18 20.66
CA GLU A 70 34.76 -12.62 21.97
C GLU A 70 33.28 -12.28 22.09
N LEU A 71 32.66 -11.68 21.06
CA LEU A 71 31.22 -11.36 21.04
C LEU A 71 30.36 -12.62 21.14
N VAL A 72 30.68 -13.66 20.36
CA VAL A 72 29.99 -14.96 20.42
C VAL A 72 30.27 -15.67 21.74
N GLY A 73 31.48 -15.56 22.26
CA GLY A 73 31.89 -16.12 23.57
C GLY A 73 31.18 -15.45 24.74
N SER A 74 31.03 -14.14 24.76
CA SER A 74 30.30 -13.40 25.79
C SER A 74 28.79 -13.65 25.72
N PHE A 75 28.21 -13.62 24.53
CA PHE A 75 26.79 -13.93 24.34
C PHE A 75 26.42 -15.35 24.77
N MET A 76 27.32 -16.30 24.61
CA MET A 76 27.14 -17.71 25.06
C MET A 76 27.37 -17.88 26.55
N LYS A 77 28.14 -17.04 27.22
CA LYS A 77 28.44 -17.12 28.67
C LYS A 77 27.35 -16.52 29.56
N ASP A 78 26.70 -15.46 29.15
CA ASP A 78 25.81 -14.67 30.02
C ASP A 78 24.33 -14.84 29.75
N SER A 79 23.94 -15.69 28.78
CA SER A 79 22.54 -15.80 28.40
C SER A 79 21.79 -16.84 29.21
N VAL A 80 20.48 -16.62 29.35
CA VAL A 80 19.47 -17.55 29.87
C VAL A 80 19.62 -18.97 29.29
N VAL A 81 20.24 -19.09 28.11
CA VAL A 81 20.61 -20.37 27.47
C VAL A 81 21.59 -21.16 28.30
N ALA A 82 22.56 -20.54 29.01
CA ALA A 82 23.46 -21.26 29.93
C ALA A 82 22.72 -21.83 31.17
N TYR A 83 21.70 -21.11 31.63
CA TYR A 83 20.84 -21.53 32.75
C TYR A 83 19.93 -22.69 32.34
N VAL A 84 19.29 -22.59 31.19
CA VAL A 84 18.44 -23.66 30.62
C VAL A 84 19.30 -24.88 30.25
N LYS A 85 20.56 -24.67 29.82
CA LYS A 85 21.54 -25.71 29.52
C LYS A 85 21.84 -26.63 30.67
N SER A 86 21.97 -26.09 31.89
CA SER A 86 22.27 -26.88 33.10
C SER A 86 21.08 -27.75 33.55
N TRP A 87 19.86 -27.44 33.13
CA TRP A 87 18.62 -28.05 33.63
C TRP A 87 17.97 -29.06 32.68
N VAL A 88 18.14 -28.95 31.34
CA VAL A 88 17.28 -29.66 30.40
C VAL A 88 18.02 -30.67 29.54
N PHE A 89 19.29 -30.43 29.15
CA PHE A 89 20.04 -31.33 28.29
C PHE A 89 21.56 -31.30 28.51
N PRO A 90 22.19 -32.41 28.83
CA PRO A 90 23.64 -32.49 29.05
C PRO A 90 24.47 -32.53 27.76
N ASP A 91 23.89 -32.66 26.58
CA ASP A 91 24.62 -32.89 25.32
C ASP A 91 24.79 -31.61 24.46
N GLN A 92 26.04 -31.30 24.11
CA GLN A 92 26.44 -30.12 23.34
C GLN A 92 25.82 -30.07 21.94
N PHE A 93 25.33 -31.16 21.38
CA PHE A 93 24.72 -31.27 20.07
C PHE A 93 23.39 -30.48 20.01
N PHE A 94 22.56 -30.61 21.04
CA PHE A 94 21.28 -29.92 21.10
C PHE A 94 21.41 -28.39 21.12
N TRP A 95 22.49 -27.88 21.72
CA TRP A 95 22.72 -26.44 21.82
C TRP A 95 23.09 -25.78 20.49
N LYS A 96 23.65 -26.53 19.53
CA LYS A 96 23.95 -26.04 18.19
C LYS A 96 22.69 -25.96 17.30
N VAL A 97 21.75 -26.90 17.51
CA VAL A 97 20.44 -26.87 16.85
C VAL A 97 19.56 -25.75 17.44
N LEU A 98 19.68 -25.51 18.76
CA LEU A 98 18.97 -24.44 19.47
C LEU A 98 19.49 -23.02 19.10
N GLY A 99 20.72 -22.91 18.56
CA GLY A 99 21.27 -21.66 18.02
C GLY A 99 20.64 -21.22 16.70
N TRP A 100 19.80 -22.03 16.10
CA TRP A 100 19.09 -21.67 14.87
C TRP A 100 17.97 -20.66 15.14
N ARG A 101 17.97 -19.50 14.44
CA ARG A 101 17.04 -18.37 14.68
C ARG A 101 15.56 -18.76 14.90
N PRO A 102 14.94 -19.66 14.10
CA PRO A 102 13.56 -20.07 14.34
C PRO A 102 13.35 -20.78 15.69
N ILE A 103 14.34 -21.57 16.12
CA ILE A 103 14.28 -22.30 17.40
C ILE A 103 14.51 -21.34 18.58
N GLN A 104 15.42 -20.37 18.45
CA GLN A 104 15.61 -19.31 19.46
C GLN A 104 14.35 -18.48 19.64
N THR A 105 13.68 -18.07 18.54
CA THR A 105 12.42 -17.31 18.60
C THR A 105 11.32 -18.12 19.28
N MET A 106 11.24 -19.41 18.99
CA MET A 106 10.27 -20.32 19.62
C MET A 106 10.54 -20.47 21.12
N LEU A 107 11.81 -20.64 21.52
CA LEU A 107 12.22 -20.78 22.93
C LEU A 107 12.01 -19.47 23.70
N THR A 108 12.29 -18.32 23.11
CA THR A 108 12.06 -17.01 23.75
C THR A 108 10.56 -16.79 23.99
N LYS A 109 9.73 -17.15 23.02
CA LYS A 109 8.26 -17.08 23.16
C LYS A 109 7.78 -18.04 24.28
N GLU A 110 8.30 -19.24 24.32
CA GLU A 110 7.94 -20.21 25.36
C GLU A 110 8.43 -19.77 26.77
N LEU A 111 9.63 -19.20 26.87
CA LEU A 111 10.15 -18.66 28.14
C LEU A 111 9.31 -17.48 28.65
N ALA A 112 8.94 -16.55 27.76
CA ALA A 112 8.04 -15.44 28.08
C ALA A 112 6.66 -15.95 28.54
N HIS A 113 6.17 -17.03 27.96
CA HIS A 113 4.93 -17.67 28.39
C HIS A 113 5.09 -18.32 29.80
N GLU A 114 6.22 -18.94 30.09
CA GLU A 114 6.45 -19.55 31.43
C GLU A 114 6.63 -18.49 32.52
N VAL A 115 7.31 -17.37 32.24
CA VAL A 115 7.40 -16.22 33.15
C VAL A 115 6.01 -15.64 33.41
N ARG A 116 5.22 -15.46 32.38
CA ARG A 116 3.84 -14.96 32.49
C ARG A 116 2.95 -15.92 33.29
N ARG A 117 3.13 -17.22 33.06
CA ARG A 117 2.48 -18.28 33.86
C ARG A 117 2.84 -18.18 35.34
N GLY A 118 4.12 -18.04 35.67
CA GLY A 118 4.58 -17.90 37.07
C GLY A 118 3.96 -16.67 37.72
N LEU A 119 3.95 -15.54 37.07
CA LEU A 119 3.31 -14.32 37.57
C LEU A 119 1.80 -14.50 37.75
N ASP A 120 1.08 -15.03 36.77
CA ASP A 120 -0.36 -15.30 36.87
C ASP A 120 -0.68 -16.28 38.00
N TYR A 121 0.20 -17.26 38.25
CA TYR A 121 -0.01 -18.33 39.23
C TYR A 121 0.17 -17.85 40.67
N TYR A 122 1.12 -16.97 40.94
CA TYR A 122 1.42 -16.48 42.28
C TYR A 122 0.84 -15.07 42.54
N ALA A 123 0.93 -14.16 41.59
CA ALA A 123 0.49 -12.80 41.80
C ALA A 123 -1.05 -12.65 41.79
N THR A 124 -1.76 -13.41 40.95
CA THR A 124 -3.22 -13.29 40.86
C THR A 124 -3.93 -13.75 42.13
N PRO A 125 -3.64 -14.93 42.76
CA PRO A 125 -4.22 -15.31 44.04
C PRO A 125 -3.86 -14.33 45.17
N TRP A 126 -2.64 -13.79 45.16
CA TRP A 126 -2.19 -12.77 46.12
C TRP A 126 -3.00 -11.49 45.99
N ILE A 127 -3.23 -10.98 44.84
CA ILE A 127 -4.09 -9.78 44.58
C ILE A 127 -5.52 -10.06 45.08
N PHE A 128 -6.07 -11.23 44.78
CA PHE A 128 -7.42 -11.59 45.18
C PHE A 128 -7.55 -11.86 46.69
N SER A 129 -6.45 -12.09 47.45
CA SER A 129 -6.48 -12.22 48.87
C SER A 129 -6.93 -10.92 49.56
N PHE A 130 -6.76 -9.76 48.94
CA PHE A 130 -7.21 -8.48 49.46
C PHE A 130 -8.69 -8.14 49.11
N VAL A 131 -9.36 -8.98 48.34
CA VAL A 131 -10.77 -8.76 47.93
C VAL A 131 -11.70 -9.31 49.01
N PRO A 132 -12.60 -8.49 49.63
CA PRO A 132 -13.55 -8.94 50.63
C PRO A 132 -14.42 -10.11 50.16
N GLU A 133 -14.73 -11.01 51.07
CA GLU A 133 -15.45 -12.26 50.78
C GLU A 133 -16.84 -12.00 50.14
N ARG A 134 -17.52 -10.93 50.55
CA ARG A 134 -18.80 -10.50 49.93
C ARG A 134 -18.68 -10.22 48.46
N ILE A 135 -17.56 -9.67 47.99
CA ILE A 135 -17.28 -9.36 46.57
C ILE A 135 -16.86 -10.66 45.86
N MET A 136 -16.09 -11.52 46.53
CA MET A 136 -15.67 -12.79 45.94
C MET A 136 -16.82 -13.72 45.63
N ASN A 137 -17.93 -13.63 46.33
CA ASN A 137 -19.13 -14.44 46.13
C ASN A 137 -20.04 -13.91 44.99
N LEU A 138 -19.69 -12.80 44.35
CA LEU A 138 -20.44 -12.31 43.20
C LEU A 138 -20.25 -13.23 41.99
N PRO A 139 -21.31 -13.41 41.15
CA PRO A 139 -21.25 -14.25 39.94
C PRO A 139 -20.13 -13.83 38.97
N ALA A 140 -19.86 -12.53 38.87
CA ALA A 140 -18.78 -11.99 38.06
C ALA A 140 -17.40 -12.47 38.52
N MET A 141 -17.14 -12.50 39.83
CA MET A 141 -15.86 -12.94 40.39
C MET A 141 -15.67 -14.42 40.16
N ASN A 142 -16.71 -15.25 40.35
CA ASN A 142 -16.65 -16.66 40.03
C ASN A 142 -16.38 -16.91 38.52
N HIS A 143 -16.87 -16.08 37.66
CA HIS A 143 -16.57 -16.12 36.25
C HIS A 143 -15.06 -15.83 35.98
N TYR A 144 -14.48 -14.82 36.61
CA TYR A 144 -13.04 -14.49 36.48
C TYR A 144 -12.15 -15.61 37.01
N ILE A 145 -12.49 -16.19 38.18
CA ILE A 145 -11.74 -17.32 38.72
C ILE A 145 -11.80 -18.53 37.80
N ASN A 146 -12.95 -18.80 37.17
CA ASN A 146 -13.09 -19.86 36.19
C ASN A 146 -12.29 -19.59 34.91
N LEU A 147 -12.21 -18.33 34.44
CA LEU A 147 -11.36 -17.96 33.29
C LEU A 147 -9.89 -18.14 33.62
N TRP A 148 -9.47 -17.73 34.85
CA TRP A 148 -8.12 -17.91 35.29
C TRP A 148 -7.75 -19.41 35.41
N ALA A 149 -8.60 -20.23 36.02
CA ALA A 149 -8.40 -21.66 36.14
C ALA A 149 -8.30 -22.37 34.79
N LYS A 150 -9.13 -21.97 33.82
CA LYS A 150 -9.06 -22.45 32.42
C LYS A 150 -7.72 -22.12 31.79
N ARG A 151 -7.21 -20.92 32.02
CA ARG A 151 -5.92 -20.45 31.48
C ARG A 151 -4.76 -21.20 32.11
N ALA A 152 -4.75 -21.35 33.46
CA ALA A 152 -3.74 -22.09 34.16
C ALA A 152 -3.68 -23.57 33.72
N ALA A 153 -4.85 -24.23 33.67
CA ALA A 153 -4.94 -25.61 33.20
C ALA A 153 -4.52 -25.78 31.73
N TYR A 154 -4.79 -24.79 30.87
CA TYR A 154 -4.34 -24.81 29.49
C TYR A 154 -2.82 -24.74 29.39
N TYR A 155 -2.14 -23.93 30.19
CA TYR A 155 -0.69 -23.86 30.23
C TYR A 155 -0.05 -25.17 30.65
N ASP A 156 -0.64 -25.88 31.60
CA ASP A 156 -0.14 -27.16 32.03
C ASP A 156 -0.30 -28.27 30.98
N VAL A 157 -1.43 -28.27 30.26
CA VAL A 157 -1.78 -29.36 29.33
C VAL A 157 -1.24 -29.09 27.91
N ARG A 158 -0.97 -27.87 27.54
CA ARG A 158 -0.59 -27.50 26.17
C ARG A 158 0.68 -28.19 25.66
N TRP A 159 1.67 -28.39 26.52
CA TRP A 159 2.89 -29.11 26.18
C TRP A 159 2.62 -30.57 25.84
N HIS A 160 1.87 -31.25 26.68
CA HIS A 160 1.47 -32.64 26.45
C HIS A 160 0.63 -32.75 25.16
N LEU A 161 -0.27 -31.80 24.91
CA LEU A 161 -1.08 -31.79 23.71
C LEU A 161 -0.25 -31.56 22.43
N LYS A 162 0.71 -30.63 22.45
CA LYS A 162 1.64 -30.41 21.33
C LYS A 162 2.49 -31.64 21.03
N TRP A 163 3.08 -32.25 22.06
CA TRP A 163 3.88 -33.45 21.88
C TRP A 163 3.04 -34.63 21.39
N LEU A 164 1.89 -34.89 22.00
CA LEU A 164 0.99 -35.93 21.56
C LEU A 164 0.60 -35.78 20.10
N ASN A 165 0.13 -34.58 19.71
CA ASN A 165 -0.26 -34.33 18.34
C ASN A 165 0.93 -34.38 17.36
N GLY A 166 2.12 -33.91 17.76
CA GLY A 166 3.34 -34.02 16.97
C GLY A 166 3.75 -35.47 16.71
N ILE A 167 3.72 -36.33 17.75
CA ILE A 167 4.03 -37.75 17.63
C ILE A 167 2.98 -38.46 16.76
N MET A 168 1.70 -38.19 17.00
CA MET A 168 0.60 -38.81 16.26
C MET A 168 0.63 -38.41 14.78
N LEU A 169 0.89 -37.12 14.43
CA LEU A 169 1.07 -36.68 13.05
C LEU A 169 2.30 -37.35 12.41
N GLY A 170 3.42 -37.46 13.14
CA GLY A 170 4.62 -38.17 12.70
C GLY A 170 4.38 -39.64 12.38
N CYS A 171 3.40 -40.28 13.04
CA CYS A 171 2.98 -41.65 12.74
C CYS A 171 1.94 -41.73 11.62
N ILE A 172 0.95 -40.83 11.63
CA ILE A 172 -0.17 -40.85 10.69
C ILE A 172 0.29 -40.51 9.28
N CYS A 173 1.19 -39.54 9.09
CA CYS A 173 1.62 -39.13 7.76
C CYS A 173 2.31 -40.27 6.98
N PRO A 174 3.30 -41.00 7.55
CA PRO A 174 3.88 -42.16 6.88
C PRO A 174 2.87 -43.30 6.64
N MET A 175 1.98 -43.56 7.60
CA MET A 175 0.93 -44.57 7.46
C MET A 175 -0.09 -44.20 6.39
N SER A 176 -0.44 -42.93 6.27
CA SER A 176 -1.30 -42.42 5.20
C SER A 176 -0.67 -42.62 3.83
N TYR A 177 0.63 -42.34 3.70
CA TYR A 177 1.36 -42.55 2.47
C TYR A 177 1.41 -44.05 2.10
N LEU A 178 1.66 -44.93 3.05
CA LEU A 178 1.65 -46.38 2.83
C LEU A 178 0.27 -46.90 2.45
N ALA A 179 -0.78 -46.44 3.16
CA ALA A 179 -2.17 -46.81 2.88
C ALA A 179 -2.62 -46.36 1.47
N TYR A 180 -2.16 -45.18 1.04
CA TYR A 180 -2.38 -44.68 -0.32
C TYR A 180 -1.67 -45.53 -1.36
N LYS A 181 -0.36 -45.82 -1.14
CA LYS A 181 0.46 -46.65 -2.04
C LYS A 181 -0.10 -48.07 -2.18
N GLU A 182 -0.62 -48.65 -1.12
CA GLU A 182 -1.19 -50.02 -1.09
C GLU A 182 -2.67 -50.07 -1.45
N LYS A 183 -3.31 -48.91 -1.72
CA LYS A 183 -4.76 -48.79 -1.99
C LYS A 183 -5.65 -49.37 -0.87
N ARG A 184 -5.17 -49.36 0.38
CA ARG A 184 -5.86 -49.91 1.57
C ARG A 184 -6.22 -48.77 2.56
N MET A 185 -7.12 -47.87 2.17
CA MET A 185 -7.52 -46.73 3.01
C MET A 185 -8.20 -47.13 4.33
N SER A 186 -8.77 -48.36 4.42
CA SER A 186 -9.37 -48.87 5.67
C SER A 186 -8.32 -49.04 6.79
N SER A 187 -7.05 -49.17 6.48
CA SER A 187 -5.96 -49.26 7.48
C SER A 187 -5.74 -47.93 8.22
N MET A 188 -6.32 -46.83 7.76
CA MET A 188 -6.23 -45.51 8.40
C MET A 188 -7.26 -45.31 9.53
N ILE A 189 -8.31 -46.16 9.59
CA ILE A 189 -9.38 -46.02 10.60
C ILE A 189 -8.81 -46.12 12.02
N LEU A 190 -7.95 -47.10 12.28
CA LEU A 190 -7.36 -47.33 13.60
C LEU A 190 -6.47 -46.16 14.06
N PRO A 191 -5.48 -45.66 13.28
CA PRO A 191 -4.65 -44.52 13.71
C PRO A 191 -5.47 -43.25 13.95
N VAL A 192 -6.44 -42.94 13.07
CA VAL A 192 -7.31 -41.78 13.24
C VAL A 192 -8.19 -41.91 14.50
N SER A 193 -8.76 -43.09 14.72
CA SER A 193 -9.54 -43.37 15.94
C SER A 193 -8.68 -43.26 17.22
N CYS A 194 -7.45 -43.75 17.20
CA CYS A 194 -6.51 -43.59 18.32
C CYS A 194 -6.17 -42.12 18.59
N MET A 195 -5.93 -41.34 17.54
CA MET A 195 -5.71 -39.91 17.66
C MET A 195 -6.93 -39.17 18.27
N THR A 196 -8.13 -39.52 17.81
CA THR A 196 -9.36 -38.93 18.31
C THR A 196 -9.55 -39.26 19.80
N LEU A 197 -9.40 -40.53 20.17
CA LEU A 197 -9.50 -41.01 21.56
C LEU A 197 -8.43 -40.36 22.47
N ALA A 198 -7.20 -40.22 21.98
CA ALA A 198 -6.14 -39.53 22.71
C ALA A 198 -6.47 -38.03 22.94
N ASN A 199 -7.01 -37.33 21.96
CA ASN A 199 -7.43 -35.95 22.14
C ASN A 199 -8.65 -35.81 23.06
N VAL A 200 -9.61 -36.74 23.01
CA VAL A 200 -10.74 -36.80 23.96
C VAL A 200 -10.24 -37.01 25.36
N GLY A 201 -9.27 -37.95 25.56
CA GLY A 201 -8.62 -38.17 26.86
C GLY A 201 -7.91 -36.92 27.37
N MET A 202 -7.17 -36.23 26.51
CA MET A 202 -6.50 -34.97 26.87
C MET A 202 -7.51 -33.86 27.21
N TYR A 203 -8.64 -33.81 26.54
CA TYR A 203 -9.72 -32.86 26.89
C TYR A 203 -10.31 -33.18 28.25
N GLY A 204 -10.48 -34.47 28.58
CA GLY A 204 -10.90 -34.93 29.93
C GLY A 204 -9.91 -34.49 30.99
N MET A 205 -8.61 -34.73 30.77
CA MET A 205 -7.53 -34.27 31.65
C MET A 205 -7.54 -32.73 31.82
N TYR A 206 -7.74 -31.99 30.74
CA TYR A 206 -7.87 -30.55 30.82
C TYR A 206 -9.04 -30.10 31.70
N ARG A 207 -10.22 -30.72 31.57
CA ARG A 207 -11.39 -30.40 32.40
C ARG A 207 -11.12 -30.70 33.88
N THR A 208 -10.51 -31.85 34.17
CA THR A 208 -10.12 -32.21 35.54
C THR A 208 -9.12 -31.21 36.12
N ARG A 209 -8.11 -30.81 35.31
CA ARG A 209 -7.13 -29.83 35.71
C ARG A 209 -7.74 -28.46 35.99
N VAL A 210 -8.70 -27.99 35.19
CA VAL A 210 -9.46 -26.73 35.44
C VAL A 210 -10.12 -26.77 36.80
N ARG A 211 -10.69 -27.92 37.21
CA ARG A 211 -11.32 -28.06 38.52
C ARG A 211 -10.29 -27.96 39.64
N LEU A 212 -9.17 -28.69 39.52
CA LEU A 212 -8.08 -28.69 40.51
C LEU A 212 -7.41 -27.31 40.63
N GLU A 213 -7.23 -26.60 39.51
CA GLU A 213 -6.66 -25.25 39.53
C GLU A 213 -7.59 -24.23 40.19
N LYS A 214 -8.91 -24.40 40.02
CA LYS A 214 -9.87 -23.56 40.74
C LYS A 214 -9.83 -23.80 42.25
N GLU A 215 -9.78 -25.04 42.68
CA GLU A 215 -9.67 -25.40 44.08
C GLU A 215 -8.33 -24.91 44.69
N ALA A 216 -7.23 -25.11 43.96
CA ALA A 216 -5.90 -24.64 44.38
C ALA A 216 -5.81 -23.11 44.44
N PHE A 217 -6.52 -22.39 43.57
CA PHE A 217 -6.60 -20.93 43.63
C PHE A 217 -7.26 -20.45 44.92
N LEU A 218 -8.39 -21.04 45.28
CA LEU A 218 -9.09 -20.71 46.53
C LEU A 218 -8.28 -21.04 47.76
N GLN A 219 -7.66 -22.21 47.80
CA GLN A 219 -6.80 -22.62 48.91
C GLN A 219 -5.58 -21.70 49.10
N ARG A 220 -4.93 -21.29 47.99
CA ARG A 220 -3.79 -20.34 48.07
C ARG A 220 -4.23 -18.96 48.54
N ARG A 221 -5.37 -18.47 48.03
CA ARG A 221 -5.94 -17.22 48.47
C ARG A 221 -6.21 -17.24 49.99
N ASP A 222 -6.87 -18.27 50.48
CA ASP A 222 -7.26 -18.40 51.88
C ASP A 222 -6.03 -18.59 52.78
N GLY A 223 -5.02 -19.33 52.34
CA GLY A 223 -3.73 -19.49 53.00
C GLY A 223 -2.98 -18.17 53.13
N LEU A 224 -3.01 -17.31 52.07
CA LEU A 224 -2.42 -15.97 52.13
C LEU A 224 -3.17 -15.06 53.09
N MET A 225 -4.50 -15.11 53.13
CA MET A 225 -5.30 -14.38 54.11
C MET A 225 -5.01 -14.77 55.54
N SER A 226 -4.82 -16.05 55.81
CA SER A 226 -4.46 -16.53 57.15
C SER A 226 -3.07 -16.07 57.63
N CYS A 227 -2.15 -15.80 56.72
CA CYS A 227 -0.83 -15.25 57.00
C CYS A 227 -0.84 -13.72 57.20
N ILE A 228 -1.77 -12.99 56.59
CA ILE A 228 -1.83 -11.52 56.61
C ILE A 228 -2.76 -11.00 57.72
N ALA A 229 -3.88 -11.65 57.97
CA ALA A 229 -4.92 -11.21 58.90
C ALA A 229 -4.48 -10.98 60.37
N PRO A 230 -3.50 -11.73 60.91
CA PRO A 230 -3.06 -11.49 62.31
C PRO A 230 -2.09 -10.33 62.48
N LYS A 231 -1.58 -9.71 61.41
CA LYS A 231 -0.45 -8.76 61.45
C LYS A 231 -0.75 -7.32 61.01
N MET A 232 -1.92 -7.08 60.46
CA MET A 232 -2.27 -5.73 59.91
C MET A 232 -3.65 -5.29 60.44
N GLU A 233 -3.75 -4.03 60.90
CA GLU A 233 -5.04 -3.40 61.20
C GLU A 233 -5.83 -3.16 59.87
N MET A 234 -7.17 -3.19 59.99
CA MET A 234 -8.08 -3.01 58.83
C MET A 234 -7.81 -1.72 58.03
N THR A 235 -7.32 -0.68 58.70
CA THR A 235 -6.92 0.58 58.11
C THR A 235 -5.68 0.48 57.24
N GLU A 236 -4.70 -0.33 57.65
CA GLU A 236 -3.47 -0.56 56.87
C GLU A 236 -3.75 -1.44 55.66
N VAL A 237 -4.60 -2.46 55.84
CA VAL A 237 -5.05 -3.32 54.71
C VAL A 237 -5.85 -2.48 53.68
N ALA A 238 -6.73 -1.58 54.14
CA ALA A 238 -7.46 -0.70 53.24
C ALA A 238 -6.55 0.31 52.52
N THR A 239 -5.54 0.83 53.22
CA THR A 239 -4.58 1.79 52.64
C THR A 239 -3.67 1.07 51.65
N LEU A 240 -3.22 -0.14 51.92
CA LEU A 240 -2.43 -0.96 50.97
C LEU A 240 -3.29 -1.36 49.77
N GLY A 241 -4.54 -1.74 49.99
CA GLY A 241 -5.51 -2.06 48.92
C GLY A 241 -5.79 -0.88 48.01
N ILE A 242 -5.94 0.31 48.54
CA ILE A 242 -6.14 1.57 47.77
C ILE A 242 -4.85 1.90 47.00
N ALA A 243 -3.67 1.74 47.62
CA ALA A 243 -2.40 1.99 46.93
C ALA A 243 -2.17 1.00 45.77
N VAL A 244 -2.46 -0.30 45.97
CA VAL A 244 -2.35 -1.34 44.95
C VAL A 244 -3.40 -1.11 43.84
N LEU A 245 -4.63 -0.72 44.19
CA LEU A 245 -5.68 -0.34 43.25
C LEU A 245 -5.28 0.92 42.47
N GLY A 246 -4.70 1.92 43.15
CA GLY A 246 -4.20 3.14 42.51
C GLY A 246 -3.05 2.86 41.53
N LEU A 247 -2.09 2.00 41.93
CA LEU A 247 -1.01 1.55 41.05
C LEU A 247 -1.53 0.68 39.91
N GLY A 248 -2.48 -0.21 40.18
CA GLY A 248 -3.13 -1.04 39.16
C GLY A 248 -3.96 -0.22 38.16
N LEU A 249 -4.71 0.78 38.65
CA LEU A 249 -5.45 1.72 37.81
C LEU A 249 -4.51 2.60 36.99
N ARG A 250 -3.39 3.04 37.57
CA ARG A 250 -2.36 3.80 36.86
C ARG A 250 -1.66 2.96 35.80
N ALA A 251 -1.34 1.72 36.10
CA ALA A 251 -0.77 0.76 35.13
C ALA A 251 -1.80 0.40 34.05
N PHE A 252 -3.07 0.18 34.43
CA PHE A 252 -4.15 -0.09 33.51
C PHE A 252 -4.46 1.13 32.62
N HIS A 253 -4.45 2.32 33.18
CA HIS A 253 -4.62 3.57 32.44
C HIS A 253 -3.46 3.76 31.46
N GLY A 254 -2.21 3.55 31.89
CA GLY A 254 -1.05 3.59 31.02
C GLY A 254 -1.14 2.55 29.89
N TRP A 255 -1.47 1.30 30.24
CA TRP A 255 -1.66 0.21 29.30
C TRP A 255 -2.86 0.46 28.34
N TYR A 256 -3.99 0.95 28.85
CA TYR A 256 -5.17 1.27 28.04
C TYR A 256 -4.92 2.40 27.04
N PHE A 257 -4.16 3.44 27.45
CA PHE A 257 -3.78 4.52 26.54
C PHE A 257 -2.68 4.10 25.55
N GLN A 258 -1.76 3.24 25.94
CA GLN A 258 -0.80 2.63 25.02
C GLN A 258 -1.48 1.71 23.99
N GLN A 259 -2.48 0.92 24.41
CA GLN A 259 -3.25 0.08 23.48
C GLN A 259 -4.05 0.88 22.44
N LYS A 260 -4.39 2.15 22.71
CA LYS A 260 -5.05 3.00 21.72
C LYS A 260 -4.09 3.66 20.74
N GLY A 261 -2.79 3.40 20.85
CA GLY A 261 -1.77 3.86 19.90
C GLY A 261 -1.58 5.36 19.86
N ASN A 262 -1.89 6.03 20.97
CA ASN A 262 -1.95 7.47 21.02
C ASN A 262 -1.07 7.98 22.11
N LEU A 263 -0.01 8.50 22.04
CA LEU A 263 0.88 9.03 23.08
C LEU A 263 1.57 7.92 23.90
N PRO A 264 2.73 7.46 23.46
CA PRO A 264 3.66 6.88 24.42
C PRO A 264 3.88 7.93 25.51
N HIS A 265 3.70 7.56 26.79
CA HIS A 265 4.03 8.47 27.87
C HIS A 265 5.47 8.94 27.68
N ALA A 266 5.68 10.22 27.47
CA ALA A 266 6.98 10.79 27.74
C ALA A 266 7.32 10.40 29.17
N GLY A 267 8.30 9.54 29.34
CA GLY A 267 8.78 9.13 30.66
C GLY A 267 8.92 10.38 31.51
N GLU A 268 8.65 10.29 32.85
CA GLU A 268 8.94 11.44 33.69
C GLU A 268 10.31 12.00 33.31
N PRO A 269 10.42 13.28 33.02
CA PRO A 269 11.74 13.85 32.81
C PRO A 269 12.50 13.52 34.09
N LYS A 270 13.35 12.48 34.03
CA LYS A 270 14.47 12.47 34.94
C LYS A 270 15.07 13.84 34.73
N ASP A 271 15.42 14.55 35.79
CA ASP A 271 16.17 15.79 35.75
C ASP A 271 17.55 15.59 35.10
N ASP A 272 17.56 14.96 33.93
CA ASP A 272 18.68 14.93 33.04
C ASP A 272 18.79 16.36 32.50
N HIS A 273 19.71 17.08 33.04
CA HIS A 273 20.11 18.41 32.58
C HIS A 273 20.12 18.36 31.04
N PRO A 274 19.41 19.29 30.37
CA PRO A 274 19.50 19.40 28.94
C PRO A 274 20.97 19.45 28.60
N GLY A 275 21.41 18.64 27.64
CA GLY A 275 22.81 18.57 27.26
C GLY A 275 23.38 19.99 27.20
N TRP A 276 24.63 20.16 27.62
CA TRP A 276 25.27 21.47 27.84
C TRP A 276 24.87 22.53 26.79
N MET A 277 24.66 22.13 25.54
CA MET A 277 24.23 23.00 24.46
C MET A 277 22.78 23.49 24.62
N GLY A 278 21.84 22.65 25.05
CA GLY A 278 20.45 23.01 25.36
C GLY A 278 20.36 24.00 26.53
N TYR A 279 21.22 23.83 27.56
CA TYR A 279 21.32 24.74 28.69
C TYR A 279 21.82 26.14 28.27
N TYR A 280 22.82 26.23 27.39
CA TYR A 280 23.34 27.50 26.86
C TYR A 280 22.31 28.22 25.99
N ILE A 281 21.66 27.52 25.08
CA ILE A 281 20.61 28.07 24.20
C ILE A 281 19.44 28.59 25.05
N GLN A 282 19.07 27.86 26.10
CA GLN A 282 18.00 28.24 27.03
C GLN A 282 18.32 29.56 27.81
N LYS A 283 19.61 29.74 28.15
CA LYS A 283 20.10 30.92 28.92
C LYS A 283 20.27 32.18 28.07
N LEU A 284 20.46 32.00 26.74
CA LEU A 284 20.75 33.12 25.81
C LEU A 284 19.47 33.71 25.16
N GLY A 285 18.31 33.10 25.34
CA GLY A 285 17.00 33.65 24.91
C GLY A 285 16.88 33.97 23.43
N PHE A 286 17.56 33.22 22.56
CA PHE A 286 17.48 33.45 21.13
C PHE A 286 16.10 33.17 20.57
N ASN A 287 15.56 34.15 19.85
CA ASN A 287 14.34 33.99 19.06
C ASN A 287 14.59 33.08 17.84
N VAL A 288 13.59 32.33 17.45
CA VAL A 288 13.62 31.45 16.28
C VAL A 288 13.92 32.26 15.02
N HIS A 289 15.04 32.02 14.41
CA HIS A 289 15.38 32.51 13.06
C HIS A 289 15.09 31.45 12.01
N ALA A 290 13.90 30.85 12.01
CA ALA A 290 13.45 30.03 10.90
C ALA A 290 13.01 30.95 9.76
N GLN A 291 13.70 30.94 8.63
CA GLN A 291 13.27 31.70 7.46
C GLN A 291 12.36 30.78 6.60
N PRO A 292 11.08 31.14 6.40
CA PRO A 292 10.27 30.48 5.39
C PRO A 292 10.74 30.87 3.99
N SER A 293 10.56 29.98 3.03
CA SER A 293 10.95 30.22 1.64
C SER A 293 10.14 31.31 0.93
N THR A 294 9.03 31.80 1.56
CA THR A 294 8.17 32.88 1.02
C THR A 294 7.73 33.86 2.10
N LYS A 295 7.80 35.16 1.80
CA LYS A 295 7.66 36.27 2.75
C LYS A 295 6.24 36.83 2.95
N THR A 296 5.12 36.16 2.58
CA THR A 296 3.87 36.88 2.38
C THR A 296 2.58 36.31 2.99
N ALA A 297 2.64 35.32 3.86
CA ALA A 297 1.43 34.76 4.49
C ALA A 297 1.43 34.96 6.01
N SER A 298 0.28 35.27 6.57
CA SER A 298 0.09 35.32 8.02
C SER A 298 -0.08 33.91 8.62
N ALA A 299 0.18 33.74 9.93
CA ALA A 299 -0.09 32.50 10.66
C ALA A 299 -1.55 32.04 10.45
N LYS A 300 -2.49 32.97 10.36
CA LYS A 300 -3.90 32.68 10.05
C LYS A 300 -4.06 32.04 8.66
N GLN A 301 -3.40 32.56 7.64
CA GLN A 301 -3.47 32.01 6.28
C GLN A 301 -2.84 30.60 6.19
N LEU A 302 -1.73 30.38 6.91
CA LEU A 302 -1.12 29.07 7.01
C LEU A 302 -2.05 28.08 7.70
N THR A 303 -2.64 28.45 8.84
CA THR A 303 -3.61 27.65 9.56
C THR A 303 -4.84 27.34 8.70
N GLU A 304 -5.39 28.32 8.00
CA GLU A 304 -6.51 28.11 7.06
C GLU A 304 -6.16 27.13 5.92
N SER A 305 -4.95 27.20 5.40
CA SER A 305 -4.48 26.26 4.37
C SER A 305 -4.37 24.85 4.93
N LEU A 306 -3.78 24.69 6.11
CA LEU A 306 -3.68 23.39 6.80
C LEU A 306 -5.04 22.76 7.06
N THR A 307 -5.95 23.53 7.66
CA THR A 307 -7.26 23.04 8.08
C THR A 307 -8.19 22.75 6.91
N LYS A 308 -7.99 23.38 5.76
CA LYS A 308 -8.84 23.13 4.59
C LYS A 308 -8.43 21.90 3.79
N ARG A 309 -7.12 21.63 3.64
CA ARG A 309 -6.68 20.67 2.61
C ARG A 309 -5.54 19.75 2.98
N ASN A 310 -4.79 19.95 4.06
CA ASN A 310 -3.54 19.22 4.28
C ASN A 310 -3.48 18.41 5.58
N LEU A 311 -4.27 18.78 6.61
CA LEU A 311 -4.32 18.08 7.89
C LEU A 311 -5.66 17.40 8.07
N PHE A 312 -5.66 16.09 8.32
CA PHE A 312 -6.88 15.29 8.44
C PHE A 312 -6.81 14.38 9.66
N TRP A 313 -7.96 13.89 10.07
CA TRP A 313 -8.10 12.79 11.01
C TRP A 313 -8.07 11.46 10.27
N ALA A 314 -7.35 10.45 10.78
CA ALA A 314 -7.23 9.13 10.17
C ALA A 314 -7.31 7.98 11.18
N TRP A 315 -7.84 6.87 10.72
CA TRP A 315 -7.70 5.56 11.35
C TRP A 315 -6.63 4.76 10.63
N PHE A 316 -5.71 4.20 11.40
CA PHE A 316 -4.68 3.27 10.92
C PHE A 316 -5.08 1.86 11.36
N ILE A 317 -5.45 1.03 10.40
CA ILE A 317 -6.05 -0.29 10.61
C ILE A 317 -5.01 -1.34 10.23
N ARG A 318 -4.68 -2.22 11.17
CA ARG A 318 -3.74 -3.31 10.98
C ARG A 318 -4.46 -4.56 10.47
N LYS A 319 -3.71 -5.52 9.93
CA LYS A 319 -4.23 -6.81 9.41
C LYS A 319 -5.05 -7.61 10.45
N ASN A 320 -4.73 -7.47 11.73
CA ASN A 320 -5.48 -8.09 12.84
C ASN A 320 -6.76 -7.34 13.23
N GLY A 321 -7.11 -6.27 12.51
CA GLY A 321 -8.29 -5.43 12.79
C GLY A 321 -8.09 -4.40 13.90
N SER A 322 -6.93 -4.36 14.57
CA SER A 322 -6.65 -3.32 15.56
C SER A 322 -6.51 -1.95 14.89
N LYS A 323 -7.01 -0.91 15.56
CA LYS A 323 -7.05 0.45 15.02
C LYS A 323 -6.33 1.43 15.92
N THR A 324 -5.54 2.30 15.30
CA THR A 324 -4.94 3.47 15.95
C THR A 324 -5.49 4.73 15.29
N LYS A 325 -5.71 5.77 16.07
CA LYS A 325 -6.24 7.05 15.58
C LYS A 325 -5.22 8.16 15.78
N CYS A 326 -4.99 8.98 14.76
CA CYS A 326 -4.21 10.20 14.88
C CYS A 326 -4.46 11.12 13.68
N ASN A 327 -3.78 12.27 13.64
CA ASN A 327 -3.78 13.10 12.45
C ASN A 327 -2.86 12.51 11.38
N ILE A 328 -3.13 12.87 10.16
CA ILE A 328 -2.28 12.62 8.99
C ILE A 328 -2.08 13.92 8.23
N PHE A 329 -0.88 14.16 7.78
CA PHE A 329 -0.51 15.38 7.08
C PHE A 329 -0.06 15.09 5.66
N PHE A 330 -0.57 15.86 4.69
CA PHE A 330 -0.19 15.76 3.28
C PHE A 330 0.60 17.01 2.88
N PRO A 331 1.95 16.95 2.85
CA PRO A 331 2.78 18.09 2.48
C PRO A 331 2.66 18.48 1.00
N GLU A 332 2.35 17.52 0.15
CA GLU A 332 2.09 17.67 -1.28
C GLU A 332 1.29 16.48 -1.81
N LYS A 333 0.86 16.52 -3.07
CA LYS A 333 0.19 15.41 -3.72
C LYS A 333 1.08 14.17 -3.76
N GLY A 334 0.49 13.04 -3.42
CA GLY A 334 1.15 11.74 -3.47
C GLY A 334 2.06 11.44 -2.28
N VAL A 335 2.21 12.36 -1.32
CA VAL A 335 2.99 12.14 -0.10
C VAL A 335 2.13 12.37 1.14
N ALA A 336 2.14 11.41 2.04
CA ALA A 336 1.55 11.52 3.37
C ALA A 336 2.62 11.40 4.46
N LEU A 337 2.46 12.14 5.53
CA LEU A 337 3.26 12.02 6.75
C LEU A 337 2.37 11.56 7.89
N PHE A 338 2.82 10.56 8.63
CA PHE A 338 2.15 10.05 9.83
C PHE A 338 3.18 9.48 10.82
N PRO A 339 2.82 9.26 12.10
CA PRO A 339 3.79 8.82 13.09
C PRO A 339 4.31 7.41 12.79
N GLN A 340 5.61 7.18 13.02
CA GLN A 340 6.20 5.85 12.86
C GLN A 340 5.62 4.83 13.85
N HIS A 341 5.30 5.25 15.06
CA HIS A 341 4.77 4.37 16.10
C HIS A 341 3.40 3.75 15.77
N VAL A 342 2.64 4.25 14.76
CA VAL A 342 1.38 3.61 14.32
C VAL A 342 1.59 2.24 13.64
N TRP A 343 2.82 1.94 13.22
CA TRP A 343 3.17 0.63 12.67
C TRP A 343 3.17 -0.49 13.72
N TYR A 344 3.28 -0.14 15.01
CA TYR A 344 3.39 -1.09 16.11
C TYR A 344 2.04 -1.32 16.78
N PRO A 345 1.70 -2.56 17.22
CA PRO A 345 0.37 -2.90 17.71
C PRO A 345 -0.12 -2.08 18.91
N TYR A 346 0.81 -1.61 19.76
CA TYR A 346 0.50 -0.90 21.02
C TYR A 346 1.23 0.45 21.14
N ALA A 347 1.63 1.02 20.02
CA ALA A 347 2.51 2.18 20.01
C ALA A 347 3.87 1.94 20.72
N ASP A 348 4.24 0.68 20.92
CA ASP A 348 5.52 0.27 21.48
C ASP A 348 6.42 -0.20 20.34
N MET A 349 7.54 0.49 20.16
CA MET A 349 8.49 0.19 19.11
C MET A 349 9.32 -1.05 19.36
N ASP A 350 9.28 -1.62 20.57
CA ASP A 350 9.91 -2.89 20.91
C ASP A 350 9.08 -4.10 20.43
N GLU A 351 7.82 -3.91 20.06
CA GLU A 351 6.97 -4.95 19.48
C GLU A 351 7.17 -5.10 17.96
N GLU A 352 6.72 -6.25 17.42
CA GLU A 352 6.88 -6.55 15.99
C GLU A 352 6.08 -5.57 15.12
N LYS A 353 6.77 -4.86 14.24
CA LYS A 353 6.18 -3.93 13.27
C LYS A 353 5.17 -4.65 12.37
N THR A 354 4.02 -4.06 12.14
CA THR A 354 3.05 -4.61 11.20
C THR A 354 3.55 -4.48 9.75
N GLU A 355 3.24 -5.46 8.91
CA GLU A 355 3.68 -5.49 7.50
C GLU A 355 2.99 -4.43 6.63
N CYS A 356 1.72 -4.13 6.93
CA CYS A 356 0.95 -3.14 6.19
C CYS A 356 -0.12 -2.47 7.05
N LEU A 357 -0.50 -1.26 6.66
CA LEU A 357 -1.58 -0.50 7.25
C LEU A 357 -2.62 -0.13 6.19
N THR A 358 -3.88 -0.31 6.52
CA THR A 358 -4.98 0.35 5.81
C THR A 358 -5.27 1.67 6.50
N VAL A 359 -5.15 2.76 5.77
CA VAL A 359 -5.34 4.12 6.30
C VAL A 359 -6.65 4.67 5.79
N GLU A 360 -7.57 4.94 6.70
CA GLU A 360 -8.86 5.57 6.42
C GLU A 360 -8.83 7.03 6.85
N VAL A 361 -8.84 7.94 5.88
CA VAL A 361 -8.78 9.39 6.10
C VAL A 361 -10.17 9.98 6.04
N HIS A 362 -10.57 10.68 7.11
CA HIS A 362 -11.87 11.34 7.22
C HIS A 362 -11.80 12.79 6.74
N ARG A 363 -12.71 13.15 5.87
CA ARG A 363 -12.72 14.44 5.19
C ARG A 363 -13.49 15.50 5.93
N HIS A 364 -13.13 16.78 5.68
CA HIS A 364 -13.81 17.92 6.26
C HIS A 364 -15.10 18.21 5.50
N GLY A 365 -16.14 18.64 6.21
CA GLY A 365 -17.38 19.15 5.61
C GLY A 365 -18.36 18.13 5.04
N SER A 366 -17.97 16.86 4.95
CA SER A 366 -18.79 15.78 4.43
C SER A 366 -18.98 14.70 5.48
N PRO A 367 -20.06 14.69 6.23
CA PRO A 367 -20.35 13.61 7.16
C PRO A 367 -20.34 12.27 6.43
N GLY A 368 -19.42 11.38 6.80
CA GLY A 368 -19.20 10.09 6.13
C GLY A 368 -18.26 10.12 4.92
N GLY A 369 -17.79 11.28 4.47
CA GLY A 369 -16.77 11.38 3.43
C GLY A 369 -15.42 10.85 3.91
N ARG A 370 -14.92 9.82 3.24
CA ARG A 370 -13.62 9.19 3.56
C ARG A 370 -12.95 8.66 2.31
N PHE A 371 -11.64 8.67 2.30
CA PHE A 371 -10.86 7.93 1.33
C PHE A 371 -9.89 6.99 2.06
N THR A 372 -9.61 5.86 1.43
CA THR A 372 -8.83 4.79 2.05
C THR A 372 -7.69 4.40 1.13
N PHE A 373 -6.53 4.15 1.70
CA PHE A 373 -5.37 3.67 0.97
C PHE A 373 -4.59 2.65 1.82
N VAL A 374 -3.72 1.89 1.17
CA VAL A 374 -2.89 0.88 1.83
C VAL A 374 -1.43 1.30 1.70
N VAL A 375 -0.69 1.17 2.79
CA VAL A 375 0.76 1.42 2.83
C VAL A 375 1.48 0.19 3.36
N ASP A 376 2.65 -0.09 2.81
CA ASP A 376 3.55 -1.17 3.19
C ASP A 376 5.01 -0.70 3.07
N GLU A 377 5.96 -1.57 3.34
CA GLU A 377 7.39 -1.24 3.29
C GLU A 377 7.87 -0.76 1.90
N ALA A 378 7.23 -1.22 0.81
CA ALA A 378 7.58 -0.83 -0.55
C ALA A 378 7.00 0.53 -0.96
N SER A 379 6.14 1.12 -0.14
CA SER A 379 5.50 2.42 -0.36
C SER A 379 5.87 3.47 0.70
N CYS A 380 6.77 3.15 1.64
CA CYS A 380 7.10 4.02 2.77
C CYS A 380 8.59 4.16 3.00
N VAL A 381 9.01 5.36 3.42
CA VAL A 381 10.32 5.63 4.00
C VAL A 381 10.14 5.95 5.47
N THR A 382 10.77 5.16 6.33
CA THR A 382 10.76 5.33 7.80
C THR A 382 12.20 5.66 8.24
N PRO A 383 12.56 6.94 8.42
CA PRO A 383 13.89 7.30 8.88
C PRO A 383 14.12 6.79 10.30
N PRO A 384 15.31 6.27 10.64
CA PRO A 384 15.58 5.73 11.98
C PRO A 384 15.72 6.81 13.06
N ASP A 385 15.93 8.07 12.64
CA ASP A 385 16.13 9.26 13.46
C ASP A 385 14.86 10.11 13.60
N MET A 386 13.71 9.62 13.14
CA MET A 386 12.46 10.34 13.14
C MET A 386 11.29 9.42 13.48
N ASP A 387 10.39 9.86 14.37
CA ASP A 387 9.07 9.23 14.56
C ASP A 387 8.06 9.70 13.49
N VAL A 388 8.51 9.80 12.24
CA VAL A 388 7.69 10.19 11.10
C VAL A 388 7.92 9.25 9.93
N THR A 389 6.84 8.68 9.41
CA THR A 389 6.84 7.89 8.18
C THR A 389 6.43 8.76 7.00
N PHE A 390 7.17 8.65 5.90
CA PHE A 390 6.88 9.26 4.60
C PHE A 390 6.27 8.19 3.70
N ALA A 391 5.01 8.33 3.33
CA ALA A 391 4.29 7.33 2.56
C ALA A 391 3.90 7.86 1.18
N TYR A 392 4.00 7.01 0.16
CA TYR A 392 3.50 7.26 -1.18
C TYR A 392 2.01 6.94 -1.27
N VAL A 393 1.21 7.91 -1.69
CA VAL A 393 -0.25 7.78 -1.82
C VAL A 393 -0.67 8.20 -3.23
N PRO A 394 -0.60 7.32 -4.23
CA PRO A 394 -0.87 7.66 -5.63
C PRO A 394 -2.31 8.05 -5.92
N ASN A 395 -3.27 7.56 -5.14
CA ASN A 395 -4.72 7.73 -5.36
C ASN A 395 -5.33 8.83 -4.47
N CYS A 396 -4.57 9.82 -4.06
CA CYS A 396 -5.09 10.87 -3.19
C CYS A 396 -5.48 12.14 -3.96
N PRO A 397 -6.37 12.98 -3.38
CA PRO A 397 -6.67 14.31 -3.89
C PRO A 397 -5.43 15.19 -4.10
N ASP A 398 -5.58 16.24 -4.89
CA ASP A 398 -4.48 17.17 -5.18
C ASP A 398 -4.33 18.15 -4.03
N PHE A 399 -3.52 17.78 -3.03
CA PHE A 399 -3.24 18.63 -1.88
C PHE A 399 -2.32 19.79 -2.26
N ARG A 400 -2.50 20.93 -1.61
CA ARG A 400 -1.61 22.08 -1.81
C ARG A 400 -0.21 21.79 -1.29
N THR A 401 0.79 22.26 -2.02
CA THR A 401 2.18 22.14 -1.59
C THR A 401 2.44 23.02 -0.36
N MET A 402 2.80 22.36 0.74
CA MET A 402 3.07 22.99 2.04
C MET A 402 4.57 23.04 2.36
N THR A 403 5.43 22.49 1.50
CA THR A 403 6.89 22.38 1.74
C THR A 403 7.57 23.74 1.92
N LYS A 404 7.04 24.78 1.28
CA LYS A 404 7.49 26.18 1.46
C LYS A 404 7.40 26.71 2.88
N TRP A 405 6.63 26.05 3.74
CA TRP A 405 6.43 26.44 5.13
C TRP A 405 7.35 25.68 6.10
N PHE A 406 8.08 24.67 5.63
CA PHE A 406 9.05 23.97 6.46
C PHE A 406 10.27 24.83 6.76
N PRO A 407 10.87 24.72 7.96
CA PRO A 407 12.08 25.44 8.29
C PRO A 407 13.26 24.93 7.45
N VAL A 408 14.10 25.82 6.95
CA VAL A 408 15.32 25.46 6.22
C VAL A 408 16.38 24.93 7.19
N LEU A 409 16.43 25.48 8.41
CA LEU A 409 17.31 25.07 9.48
C LEU A 409 16.50 24.68 10.71
N PRO A 410 17.00 23.78 11.56
CA PRO A 410 16.35 23.46 12.81
C PRO A 410 16.12 24.73 13.66
N PRO A 411 14.89 25.01 14.10
CA PRO A 411 14.60 26.17 14.95
C PRO A 411 15.27 26.01 16.31
N THR A 412 15.78 27.10 16.88
CA THR A 412 16.48 27.10 18.17
C THR A 412 15.85 28.04 19.18
N GLY A 413 16.11 27.83 20.48
CA GLY A 413 15.62 28.68 21.57
C GLY A 413 14.16 28.46 21.92
N ARG A 414 13.37 29.53 22.03
CA ARG A 414 11.94 29.47 22.34
C ARG A 414 11.13 30.28 21.33
N ALA A 415 9.94 29.81 21.03
CA ALA A 415 9.00 30.52 20.16
C ALA A 415 7.57 30.41 20.66
N LEU A 416 6.80 31.51 20.49
CA LEU A 416 5.35 31.44 20.55
C LEU A 416 4.85 30.71 19.32
N ALA A 417 4.01 29.71 19.54
CA ALA A 417 3.50 28.85 18.46
C ALA A 417 2.02 28.52 18.70
N GLN A 418 1.41 27.97 17.69
CA GLN A 418 0.06 27.41 17.73
C GLN A 418 0.16 25.92 17.44
N LEU A 419 -0.43 25.09 18.30
CA LEU A 419 -0.71 23.69 18.00
C LEU A 419 -2.06 23.60 17.31
N VAL A 420 -2.07 23.07 16.10
CA VAL A 420 -3.28 22.83 15.29
C VAL A 420 -3.51 21.32 15.19
N VAL A 421 -4.63 20.85 15.72
CA VAL A 421 -5.00 19.43 15.76
C VAL A 421 -6.37 19.27 15.12
N CYS A 422 -6.50 18.26 14.27
CA CYS A 422 -7.80 17.78 13.81
C CYS A 422 -8.30 16.72 14.79
N GLN A 423 -9.50 16.89 15.33
CA GLN A 423 -10.15 15.95 16.24
C GLN A 423 -11.46 15.46 15.64
N ARG A 424 -11.83 14.24 15.98
CA ARG A 424 -13.09 13.62 15.57
C ARG A 424 -13.62 12.73 16.69
N GLU A 425 -14.91 12.75 16.92
CA GLU A 425 -15.58 11.84 17.83
C GLU A 425 -15.73 10.45 17.20
N ASP A 426 -15.82 9.39 18.01
CA ASP A 426 -15.79 8.00 17.57
C ASP A 426 -17.16 7.47 17.09
N PHE A 427 -18.01 8.31 16.48
CA PHE A 427 -19.25 7.88 15.86
C PHE A 427 -19.23 8.07 14.33
N GLU A 428 -20.03 7.30 13.60
CA GLU A 428 -19.87 7.09 12.15
C GLU A 428 -19.84 8.39 11.34
N ASN A 429 -20.75 9.30 11.55
CA ASN A 429 -20.84 10.56 10.80
C ASN A 429 -20.34 11.78 11.58
N ALA A 430 -19.43 11.60 12.54
CA ALA A 430 -18.87 12.71 13.28
C ALA A 430 -18.13 13.69 12.35
N PRO A 431 -18.32 15.01 12.53
CA PRO A 431 -17.54 15.99 11.78
C PRO A 431 -16.12 16.10 12.32
N ASN A 432 -15.17 16.39 11.44
CA ASN A 432 -13.85 16.82 11.86
C ASN A 432 -13.92 18.22 12.49
N ARG A 433 -13.25 18.38 13.61
CA ARG A 433 -13.14 19.68 14.32
C ARG A 433 -11.67 20.05 14.42
N PHE A 434 -11.35 21.29 14.11
CA PHE A 434 -10.01 21.83 14.33
C PHE A 434 -9.94 22.52 15.67
N CYS A 435 -9.00 22.08 16.49
CA CYS A 435 -8.67 22.68 17.75
C CYS A 435 -7.32 23.39 17.62
N ILE A 436 -7.23 24.62 18.09
CA ILE A 436 -6.02 25.45 18.03
C ILE A 436 -5.73 25.95 19.43
N ASP A 437 -4.50 25.69 19.88
CA ASP A 437 -4.03 26.17 21.18
C ASP A 437 -2.74 26.95 21.00
N ASN A 438 -2.64 28.10 21.73
CA ASN A 438 -1.43 28.91 21.72
C ASN A 438 -0.49 28.44 22.83
N THR A 439 0.74 28.18 22.46
CA THR A 439 1.75 27.65 23.38
C THR A 439 3.12 28.25 23.14
N GLU A 440 4.02 28.07 24.11
CA GLU A 440 5.42 28.37 23.96
C GLU A 440 6.19 27.06 23.74
N VAL A 441 6.90 26.95 22.63
CA VAL A 441 7.74 25.80 22.31
C VAL A 441 9.18 26.10 22.70
N LYS A 442 9.81 25.18 23.40
CA LYS A 442 11.23 25.15 23.70
C LYS A 442 11.91 24.11 22.82
N PHE A 443 12.78 24.53 21.92
CA PHE A 443 13.48 23.67 20.98
C PHE A 443 14.76 23.06 21.56
N GLY A 444 15.09 21.84 21.16
CA GLY A 444 16.27 21.12 21.58
C GLY A 444 16.28 19.68 21.12
N VAL A 445 17.27 18.94 21.60
CA VAL A 445 17.29 17.49 21.42
C VAL A 445 16.35 16.87 22.45
N GLU A 446 15.41 16.07 21.96
CA GLU A 446 14.40 15.40 22.78
C GLU A 446 14.58 13.89 22.70
N LYS A 447 14.20 13.19 23.76
CA LYS A 447 14.13 11.72 23.81
C LYS A 447 12.70 11.29 24.02
N HIS A 448 12.24 10.42 23.13
CA HIS A 448 10.90 9.87 23.21
C HIS A 448 10.87 8.45 22.65
N SER A 449 10.21 7.52 23.35
CA SER A 449 10.10 6.12 22.93
C SER A 449 11.43 5.47 22.50
N GLY A 450 12.50 5.74 23.23
CA GLY A 450 13.83 5.19 22.93
C GLY A 450 14.59 5.89 21.80
N MET A 451 13.97 6.81 21.08
CA MET A 451 14.61 7.60 20.02
C MET A 451 15.07 8.96 20.53
N GLU A 452 16.19 9.41 19.99
CA GLU A 452 16.71 10.76 20.19
C GLU A 452 16.60 11.54 18.86
N PHE A 453 15.90 12.69 18.91
CA PHE A 453 15.64 13.51 17.72
C PHE A 453 15.63 15.00 18.06
N TYR A 454 15.73 15.81 17.04
CA TYR A 454 15.59 17.26 17.21
C TYR A 454 14.13 17.69 17.13
N GLY A 455 13.66 18.45 18.13
CA GLY A 455 12.28 18.86 18.22
C GLY A 455 12.05 19.93 19.26
N GLY A 456 10.92 19.82 19.99
CA GLY A 456 10.59 20.78 21.05
C GLY A 456 9.56 20.27 22.01
N ARG A 457 9.56 20.84 23.21
CA ARG A 457 8.55 20.62 24.26
C ARG A 457 7.68 21.84 24.43
N TYR A 458 6.44 21.61 24.75
CA TYR A 458 5.47 22.67 24.99
C TYR A 458 4.36 22.20 25.93
N LYS A 459 3.52 23.15 26.41
CA LYS A 459 2.33 22.84 27.22
C LYS A 459 1.07 23.15 26.44
N SER A 460 0.19 22.17 26.33
CA SER A 460 -1.10 22.32 25.66
C SER A 460 -2.09 21.27 26.15
N SER A 461 -3.30 21.71 26.45
CA SER A 461 -4.41 20.80 26.75
C SER A 461 -4.85 19.95 25.58
N LEU A 462 -4.39 20.27 24.36
CA LEU A 462 -4.62 19.49 23.13
C LEU A 462 -3.60 18.36 22.94
N ALA A 463 -2.53 18.32 23.74
CA ALA A 463 -1.54 17.25 23.72
C ALA A 463 -2.10 15.95 24.33
N ARG A 464 -3.09 15.35 23.68
CA ARG A 464 -3.87 14.19 24.12
C ARG A 464 -3.87 13.09 23.08
N ASP A 465 -4.56 12.03 23.44
CA ASP A 465 -4.83 10.89 22.56
C ASP A 465 -5.39 11.33 21.19
N GLY A 466 -4.77 10.89 20.09
CA GLY A 466 -5.14 11.28 18.73
C GLY A 466 -4.53 12.59 18.22
N ALA A 467 -3.76 13.31 19.04
CA ALA A 467 -3.13 14.55 18.62
C ALA A 467 -1.85 14.37 17.79
N CYS A 468 -1.29 13.16 17.72
CA CYS A 468 -0.08 12.88 16.94
C CYS A 468 -0.23 13.38 15.50
N MET A 469 0.83 13.93 14.93
CA MET A 469 0.87 14.70 13.66
C MET A 469 0.08 16.02 13.68
N GLY A 470 -0.43 16.47 14.81
CA GLY A 470 -0.87 17.87 14.97
C GLY A 470 0.27 18.82 14.59
N CYS A 471 -0.04 19.85 13.82
CA CYS A 471 0.94 20.78 13.28
C CYS A 471 1.27 21.88 14.28
N VAL A 472 2.56 22.14 14.49
CA VAL A 472 3.04 23.25 15.33
C VAL A 472 3.56 24.36 14.43
N ILE A 473 2.92 25.52 14.49
CA ILE A 473 3.19 26.69 13.63
C ILE A 473 3.67 27.84 14.51
N THR A 474 4.74 28.51 14.13
CA THR A 474 5.17 29.74 14.85
C THR A 474 4.17 30.86 14.67
N ASN A 475 3.88 31.57 15.75
CA ASN A 475 3.02 32.76 15.75
C ASN A 475 3.86 34.03 15.56
N THR A 476 4.53 34.10 14.40
CA THR A 476 5.43 35.21 14.02
C THR A 476 4.90 35.91 12.77
N LYS A 477 5.53 37.04 12.39
CA LYS A 477 5.18 37.76 11.15
C LYS A 477 5.38 36.86 9.93
N ASP A 478 6.41 36.02 9.93
CA ASP A 478 6.69 35.03 8.91
C ASP A 478 6.52 33.62 9.56
N PRO A 479 5.33 33.03 9.49
CA PRO A 479 5.02 31.79 10.16
C PRO A 479 5.72 30.60 9.49
N VAL A 480 6.15 29.64 10.31
CA VAL A 480 6.85 28.44 9.90
C VAL A 480 6.17 27.23 10.53
N LEU A 481 6.01 26.16 9.79
CA LEU A 481 5.58 24.85 10.29
C LEU A 481 6.82 24.17 10.91
N VAL A 482 7.03 24.40 12.21
CA VAL A 482 8.26 24.00 12.90
C VAL A 482 8.31 22.51 13.24
N GLY A 483 7.18 21.81 13.19
CA GLY A 483 7.16 20.36 13.39
C GLY A 483 5.78 19.81 13.68
N PHE A 484 5.78 18.55 14.09
CA PHE A 484 4.58 17.75 14.32
C PHE A 484 4.56 17.19 15.74
N HIS A 485 3.41 17.23 16.38
CA HIS A 485 3.19 16.56 17.66
C HIS A 485 3.35 15.05 17.49
N ILE A 486 4.21 14.44 18.31
CA ILE A 486 4.49 12.99 18.24
C ILE A 486 4.17 12.27 19.56
N GLY A 487 4.04 12.98 20.64
CA GLY A 487 3.74 12.39 21.94
C GLY A 487 3.67 13.42 23.05
N GLY A 488 3.48 12.97 24.28
CA GLY A 488 3.43 13.86 25.43
C GLY A 488 2.97 13.19 26.72
N ASN A 489 2.80 13.98 27.75
CA ASN A 489 2.21 13.55 29.00
C ASN A 489 0.85 14.27 29.22
N PRO A 490 -0.29 13.59 28.95
CA PRO A 490 -1.60 14.19 29.03
C PRO A 490 -1.99 14.61 30.45
N LEU A 491 -1.37 14.04 31.49
CA LEU A 491 -1.63 14.40 32.90
C LEU A 491 -0.98 15.73 33.30
N LYS A 492 0.07 16.13 32.55
CA LYS A 492 0.80 17.39 32.78
C LYS A 492 0.52 18.44 31.70
N ASP A 493 -0.38 18.12 30.73
CA ASP A 493 -0.61 18.91 29.51
C ASP A 493 0.68 19.21 28.73
N GLU A 494 1.68 18.30 28.80
CA GLU A 494 2.96 18.43 28.12
C GLU A 494 2.93 17.70 26.79
N GLY A 495 3.37 18.39 25.72
CA GLY A 495 3.53 17.86 24.40
C GLY A 495 4.99 17.84 23.95
N VAL A 496 5.34 16.83 23.17
CA VAL A 496 6.63 16.72 22.48
C VAL A 496 6.35 16.75 20.98
N MET A 497 7.13 17.55 20.27
CA MET A 497 7.06 17.63 18.82
C MET A 497 8.41 17.28 18.20
N GLN A 498 8.36 16.71 16.99
CA GLN A 498 9.52 16.52 16.15
C GLN A 498 9.56 17.57 15.06
N THR A 499 10.74 18.16 14.86
CA THR A 499 11.00 19.08 13.76
C THR A 499 11.30 18.27 12.48
N VAL A 500 10.67 18.66 11.38
CA VAL A 500 11.01 18.22 10.03
C VAL A 500 11.43 19.44 9.24
N THR A 501 12.72 19.52 8.87
CA THR A 501 13.24 20.61 8.05
C THR A 501 12.97 20.37 6.57
N LEU A 502 13.06 21.42 5.75
CA LEU A 502 12.96 21.28 4.29
C LEU A 502 14.02 20.30 3.72
N PRO A 503 15.30 20.37 4.12
CA PRO A 503 16.28 19.38 3.70
C PRO A 503 15.96 17.94 4.13
N ASP A 504 15.39 17.74 5.34
CA ASP A 504 14.96 16.41 5.79
C ASP A 504 13.83 15.88 4.92
N TYR A 505 12.86 16.74 4.63
CA TYR A 505 11.75 16.40 3.75
C TYR A 505 12.24 16.02 2.34
N GLU A 506 13.07 16.86 1.72
CA GLU A 506 13.59 16.65 0.37
C GLU A 506 14.44 15.38 0.28
N ARG A 507 15.27 15.10 1.29
CA ARG A 507 16.07 13.86 1.38
C ARG A 507 15.16 12.62 1.39
N ASN A 508 14.15 12.61 2.25
CA ASN A 508 13.24 11.46 2.35
C ASN A 508 12.28 11.36 1.16
N ARG A 509 11.83 12.48 0.61
CA ARG A 509 11.11 12.55 -0.65
C ARG A 509 11.89 11.94 -1.82
N LYS A 510 13.18 12.25 -1.90
CA LYS A 510 14.08 11.67 -2.91
C LYS A 510 14.23 10.16 -2.73
N ARG A 511 14.37 9.68 -1.48
CA ARG A 511 14.39 8.24 -1.18
C ARG A 511 13.07 7.57 -1.60
N LEU A 512 11.94 8.17 -1.25
CA LEU A 512 10.62 7.68 -1.63
C LEU A 512 10.45 7.61 -3.16
N ASN A 513 10.85 8.67 -3.88
CA ASN A 513 10.79 8.71 -5.35
C ASN A 513 11.79 7.76 -6.04
N GLY A 514 12.75 7.22 -5.31
CA GLY A 514 13.67 6.18 -5.78
C GLY A 514 13.17 4.76 -5.61
N MET A 515 12.01 4.57 -4.98
CA MET A 515 11.41 3.24 -4.80
C MET A 515 10.71 2.78 -6.08
N SER A 516 10.61 1.47 -6.27
CA SER A 516 9.95 0.87 -7.44
C SER A 516 8.51 1.32 -7.58
N ASN A 517 8.11 1.72 -8.79
CA ASN A 517 6.75 2.18 -9.14
C ASN A 517 6.27 3.42 -8.36
N VAL A 518 7.17 4.17 -7.73
CA VAL A 518 6.87 5.47 -7.11
C VAL A 518 7.24 6.58 -8.06
N VAL A 519 6.27 7.42 -8.42
CA VAL A 519 6.46 8.58 -9.29
C VAL A 519 5.88 9.82 -8.64
N LEU A 520 6.76 10.69 -8.17
CA LEU A 520 6.44 12.02 -7.62
C LEU A 520 6.87 13.09 -8.62
N SER A 521 6.01 14.05 -8.89
CA SER A 521 6.33 15.22 -9.73
C SER A 521 6.33 16.49 -8.89
N ALA A 522 7.11 17.50 -9.32
CA ALA A 522 6.97 18.84 -8.77
C ALA A 522 5.58 19.38 -9.11
N GLN A 523 4.96 20.04 -8.14
CA GLN A 523 3.65 20.66 -8.31
C GLN A 523 3.79 22.17 -8.43
N SER A 524 2.95 22.76 -9.27
CA SER A 524 2.76 24.21 -9.31
C SER A 524 1.49 24.56 -8.55
N ASP A 525 1.50 25.66 -7.80
CA ASP A 525 0.31 26.22 -7.16
C ASP A 525 -0.68 26.77 -8.21
N GLU A 526 -0.23 27.00 -9.44
CA GLU A 526 -1.03 27.45 -10.58
C GLU A 526 -1.08 26.36 -11.66
N LEU A 527 -2.26 26.17 -12.26
CA LEU A 527 -2.38 25.35 -13.45
C LEU A 527 -1.71 26.07 -14.64
N PRO A 528 -0.65 25.52 -15.23
CA PRO A 528 0.01 26.14 -16.37
C PRO A 528 -0.77 25.88 -17.68
N ILE A 529 -2.07 26.16 -17.66
CA ILE A 529 -2.92 26.07 -18.85
C ILE A 529 -2.49 27.13 -19.85
N SER A 530 -2.49 26.76 -21.12
CA SER A 530 -2.16 27.68 -22.22
C SER A 530 -3.04 28.95 -22.21
N GLN A 531 -2.53 30.00 -22.80
CA GLN A 531 -3.31 31.25 -23.00
C GLN A 531 -4.66 31.01 -23.73
N TYR A 532 -4.73 30.01 -24.62
CA TYR A 532 -5.97 29.59 -25.28
C TYR A 532 -6.94 28.95 -24.29
N GLY A 533 -6.43 28.09 -23.38
CA GLY A 533 -7.21 27.47 -22.33
C GLY A 533 -7.72 28.47 -21.31
N LYS A 534 -6.88 29.42 -20.87
CA LYS A 534 -7.30 30.49 -19.92
C LYS A 534 -8.46 31.32 -20.44
N LYS A 535 -8.52 31.57 -21.74
CA LYS A 535 -9.66 32.29 -22.37
C LYS A 535 -10.97 31.52 -22.33
N LEU A 536 -10.94 30.21 -22.14
CA LEU A 536 -12.10 29.35 -22.06
C LEU A 536 -12.62 29.15 -20.64
N LEU A 537 -11.83 29.53 -19.63
CA LEU A 537 -12.28 29.54 -18.23
C LEU A 537 -13.24 30.70 -18.02
N ALA A 538 -14.49 30.38 -17.71
CA ALA A 538 -15.56 31.37 -17.74
C ALA A 538 -16.02 31.83 -16.38
N ASN A 539 -16.05 31.05 -15.32
CA ASN A 539 -16.49 31.45 -13.96
C ASN A 539 -16.22 30.32 -12.95
N ASP A 540 -16.20 30.66 -11.66
CA ASP A 540 -16.06 29.70 -10.57
C ASP A 540 -17.34 28.87 -10.30
N ARG A 541 -18.38 29.00 -11.11
CA ARG A 541 -19.66 28.33 -10.89
C ARG A 541 -19.79 27.09 -11.75
N VAL A 542 -19.94 25.95 -11.06
CA VAL A 542 -20.25 24.67 -11.68
C VAL A 542 -21.71 24.65 -12.14
N HIS A 543 -21.99 23.99 -13.28
CA HIS A 543 -23.35 23.88 -13.81
C HIS A 543 -24.28 23.17 -12.79
N PRO A 544 -25.49 23.70 -12.50
CA PRO A 544 -26.35 23.15 -11.41
C PRO A 544 -26.77 21.69 -11.60
N HIS A 545 -26.88 21.22 -12.85
CA HIS A 545 -27.21 19.82 -13.14
C HIS A 545 -26.00 18.87 -13.07
N CYS A 546 -24.78 19.39 -13.00
CA CYS A 546 -23.60 18.58 -12.81
C CYS A 546 -23.54 18.09 -11.37
N MET A 547 -23.37 16.80 -11.18
CA MET A 547 -23.19 16.19 -9.86
C MET A 547 -22.03 16.85 -9.07
N ALA A 548 -20.99 17.30 -9.77
CA ALA A 548 -19.85 18.01 -9.18
C ALA A 548 -20.25 19.31 -8.44
N SER A 549 -21.41 19.90 -8.72
CA SER A 549 -21.94 21.04 -7.94
C SER A 549 -22.31 20.68 -6.51
N ARG A 550 -22.53 19.41 -6.22
CA ARG A 550 -22.90 18.84 -4.91
C ARG A 550 -21.75 18.10 -4.26
N MET A 551 -20.70 17.79 -5.02
CA MET A 551 -19.48 17.20 -4.51
C MET A 551 -18.70 18.25 -3.74
N GLY A 552 -18.37 17.98 -2.47
CA GLY A 552 -17.40 18.79 -1.73
C GLY A 552 -16.01 18.63 -2.34
N VAL A 553 -15.07 19.42 -1.87
CA VAL A 553 -13.60 19.26 -2.15
C VAL A 553 -13.09 17.85 -1.78
N GLU A 554 -13.94 17.00 -1.37
CA GLU A 554 -13.81 15.78 -0.59
C GLU A 554 -14.00 14.52 -1.41
N ASP A 555 -14.64 14.63 -2.57
CA ASP A 555 -14.73 13.51 -3.50
C ASP A 555 -13.42 13.43 -4.30
N CYS A 556 -13.05 12.26 -4.80
CA CYS A 556 -11.77 12.05 -5.49
C CYS A 556 -11.72 12.70 -6.88
N VAL A 557 -12.27 13.92 -6.98
CA VAL A 557 -12.11 14.84 -8.10
C VAL A 557 -11.87 16.25 -7.53
N GLU A 558 -10.99 16.99 -8.15
CA GLU A 558 -10.79 18.40 -7.81
C GLU A 558 -11.37 19.30 -8.91
N ILE A 559 -12.13 20.33 -8.51
CA ILE A 559 -12.80 21.25 -9.44
C ILE A 559 -11.99 22.53 -9.54
N TYR A 560 -11.61 22.91 -10.77
CA TYR A 560 -10.81 24.09 -11.08
C TYR A 560 -11.63 25.23 -11.70
N GLY A 561 -12.94 25.11 -11.76
CA GLY A 561 -13.84 26.11 -12.31
C GLY A 561 -14.71 25.58 -13.44
N SER A 562 -15.29 26.48 -14.22
CA SER A 562 -16.12 26.18 -15.37
C SER A 562 -15.46 26.59 -16.67
N THR A 563 -15.74 25.84 -17.74
CA THR A 563 -15.36 26.15 -19.11
C THR A 563 -16.60 26.60 -19.90
N GLN A 564 -16.41 27.06 -21.14
CA GLN A 564 -17.54 27.35 -22.01
C GLN A 564 -18.30 26.07 -22.36
N LEU A 565 -19.61 26.09 -22.13
CA LEU A 565 -20.50 25.00 -22.53
C LEU A 565 -20.42 24.77 -24.04
N ARG A 566 -20.37 23.51 -24.42
CA ARG A 566 -20.32 23.15 -25.86
C ARG A 566 -21.65 23.31 -26.54
N THR A 567 -21.55 23.53 -27.84
CA THR A 567 -22.73 23.49 -28.73
C THR A 567 -23.30 22.08 -28.80
N LYS A 568 -24.61 22.01 -28.98
CA LYS A 568 -25.38 20.76 -29.12
C LYS A 568 -24.74 19.80 -30.12
N GLN A 569 -24.52 18.55 -29.68
CA GLN A 569 -24.18 17.46 -30.58
C GLN A 569 -25.45 16.79 -31.13
N ARG A 570 -25.46 16.54 -32.42
CA ARG A 570 -26.49 15.71 -33.06
C ARG A 570 -25.93 14.34 -33.35
N SER A 571 -26.71 13.31 -33.06
CA SER A 571 -26.33 11.94 -33.41
C SER A 571 -26.25 11.76 -34.92
N THR A 572 -25.25 11.02 -35.36
CA THR A 572 -25.08 10.52 -36.74
C THR A 572 -25.62 9.11 -36.89
N VAL A 573 -26.04 8.46 -35.83
CA VAL A 573 -26.64 7.12 -35.83
C VAL A 573 -28.00 7.19 -36.50
N GLN A 574 -28.16 6.38 -37.53
CA GLN A 574 -29.40 6.25 -38.30
C GLN A 574 -29.74 4.76 -38.47
N PRO A 575 -31.03 4.41 -38.54
CA PRO A 575 -31.42 3.06 -38.92
C PRO A 575 -30.87 2.69 -40.28
N SER A 576 -30.46 1.45 -40.48
CA SER A 576 -30.09 0.93 -41.78
C SER A 576 -31.28 1.02 -42.73
N ILE A 577 -31.04 1.31 -43.99
CA ILE A 577 -32.08 1.26 -45.06
C ILE A 577 -32.77 -0.11 -45.14
N LEU A 578 -32.07 -1.18 -44.68
CA LEU A 578 -32.58 -2.56 -44.64
C LEU A 578 -33.33 -2.88 -43.33
N SER A 579 -33.34 -2.01 -42.35
CA SER A 579 -33.88 -2.29 -41.02
C SER A 579 -35.33 -2.81 -41.06
N LYS A 580 -36.20 -2.13 -41.82
CA LYS A 580 -37.60 -2.55 -41.93
C LYS A 580 -37.76 -3.90 -42.63
N GLU A 581 -36.90 -4.20 -43.59
CA GLU A 581 -36.99 -5.48 -44.31
C GLU A 581 -36.45 -6.61 -43.44
N VAL A 582 -35.41 -6.40 -42.69
CA VAL A 582 -34.90 -7.34 -41.71
C VAL A 582 -35.95 -7.62 -40.64
N GLU A 583 -36.65 -6.61 -40.14
CA GLU A 583 -37.72 -6.77 -39.17
C GLU A 583 -38.86 -7.63 -39.75
N ARG A 584 -39.23 -7.37 -41.01
CA ARG A 584 -40.28 -8.08 -41.72
C ARG A 584 -39.91 -9.56 -41.95
N VAL A 585 -38.68 -9.84 -42.37
CA VAL A 585 -38.24 -11.20 -42.75
C VAL A 585 -37.89 -12.03 -41.54
N CYS A 586 -37.17 -11.44 -40.55
CA CYS A 586 -36.69 -12.14 -39.38
C CYS A 586 -37.68 -12.13 -38.19
N GLY A 587 -38.74 -11.28 -38.25
CA GLY A 587 -39.71 -11.17 -37.15
C GLY A 587 -39.13 -10.53 -35.87
N VAL A 588 -37.93 -9.97 -35.95
CA VAL A 588 -37.22 -9.39 -34.80
C VAL A 588 -37.24 -7.88 -34.89
N PRO A 589 -37.92 -7.16 -33.98
CA PRO A 589 -37.95 -5.73 -33.99
C PRO A 589 -36.57 -5.14 -33.67
N ASN A 590 -36.22 -4.02 -34.34
CA ASN A 590 -34.99 -3.29 -34.05
C ASN A 590 -35.10 -2.64 -32.67
N LYS A 591 -34.25 -3.10 -31.71
CA LYS A 591 -34.19 -2.60 -30.32
C LYS A 591 -33.21 -1.45 -30.15
N TRP A 592 -32.50 -1.02 -31.22
CA TRP A 592 -31.41 -0.04 -31.14
C TRP A 592 -31.80 1.24 -31.90
N GLY A 593 -31.32 2.37 -31.37
CA GLY A 593 -31.58 3.70 -31.94
C GLY A 593 -30.44 4.69 -31.63
N PRO A 594 -30.60 5.95 -32.05
CA PRO A 594 -29.64 7.00 -31.76
C PRO A 594 -29.56 7.25 -30.25
N PRO A 595 -28.35 7.56 -29.73
CA PRO A 595 -28.16 7.92 -28.32
C PRO A 595 -28.81 9.26 -28.00
N LYS A 596 -29.26 9.41 -26.75
CA LYS A 596 -29.76 10.70 -26.25
C LYS A 596 -28.58 11.58 -25.84
N LEU A 597 -28.07 12.41 -26.75
CA LEU A 597 -26.85 13.20 -26.48
C LEU A 597 -27.16 14.50 -25.74
N GLU A 598 -28.38 15.08 -25.86
CA GLU A 598 -28.71 16.35 -25.19
C GLU A 598 -30.16 16.46 -24.73
N PRO A 599 -30.37 17.19 -23.66
CA PRO A 599 -29.45 17.49 -22.55
C PRO A 599 -29.31 16.25 -21.67
N ASN A 600 -28.20 15.54 -21.75
CA ASN A 600 -28.01 14.27 -21.03
C ASN A 600 -27.00 14.39 -19.87
N TRP A 601 -27.31 15.17 -18.84
CA TRP A 601 -26.55 15.19 -17.60
C TRP A 601 -26.60 13.88 -16.83
N GLU A 602 -27.61 13.04 -17.06
CA GLU A 602 -27.72 11.71 -16.44
C GLU A 602 -26.56 10.82 -16.87
N GLY A 603 -26.23 10.76 -18.17
CA GLY A 603 -25.08 10.00 -18.67
C GLY A 603 -23.74 10.51 -18.12
N TYR A 604 -23.56 11.84 -18.05
CA TYR A 604 -22.36 12.43 -17.44
C TYR A 604 -22.27 12.14 -15.95
N ASN A 605 -23.36 12.33 -15.19
CA ASN A 605 -23.37 12.13 -13.74
C ASN A 605 -23.15 10.67 -13.38
N ALA A 606 -23.77 9.73 -14.11
CA ALA A 606 -23.57 8.29 -13.88
C ALA A 606 -22.11 7.84 -14.08
N THR A 607 -21.38 8.47 -15.00
CA THR A 607 -19.95 8.22 -15.18
C THR A 607 -19.12 8.93 -14.10
N LEU A 608 -19.46 10.18 -13.76
CA LEU A 608 -18.75 10.96 -12.75
C LEU A 608 -18.83 10.32 -11.36
N GLU A 609 -19.95 9.69 -11.03
CA GLU A 609 -20.11 8.92 -9.77
C GLU A 609 -19.04 7.82 -9.63
N HIS A 610 -18.70 7.13 -10.72
CA HIS A 610 -17.65 6.12 -10.70
C HIS A 610 -16.25 6.73 -10.63
N ILE A 611 -16.01 7.84 -11.34
CA ILE A 611 -14.73 8.57 -11.31
C ILE A 611 -14.44 9.11 -9.89
N ALA A 612 -15.48 9.61 -9.22
CA ALA A 612 -15.35 10.21 -7.89
C ALA A 612 -15.11 9.21 -6.76
N ARG A 613 -15.34 7.93 -7.00
CA ARG A 613 -15.13 6.85 -6.02
C ARG A 613 -13.96 5.97 -6.46
N PRO A 614 -12.71 6.30 -6.08
CA PRO A 614 -11.57 5.49 -6.48
C PRO A 614 -11.62 4.11 -5.84
N PRO A 615 -11.11 3.07 -6.51
CA PRO A 615 -10.91 1.77 -5.91
C PRO A 615 -9.91 1.84 -4.76
N LEU A 616 -10.02 0.92 -3.81
CA LEU A 616 -9.01 0.75 -2.77
C LEU A 616 -7.67 0.37 -3.41
N MET A 617 -6.58 0.97 -2.92
CA MET A 617 -5.23 0.67 -3.38
C MET A 617 -4.84 -0.77 -3.09
N PHE A 618 -3.99 -1.31 -3.95
CA PHE A 618 -3.33 -2.60 -3.73
C PHE A 618 -2.09 -2.43 -2.85
N ARG A 619 -1.69 -3.48 -2.14
CA ARG A 619 -0.39 -3.51 -1.45
C ARG A 619 0.72 -3.28 -2.47
N HIS A 620 1.63 -2.36 -2.17
CA HIS A 620 2.67 -1.98 -3.13
C HIS A 620 3.68 -3.10 -3.38
N THR A 621 3.98 -3.89 -2.34
CA THR A 621 4.78 -5.12 -2.47
C THR A 621 4.17 -6.13 -3.44
N LEU A 622 2.83 -6.32 -3.40
CA LEU A 622 2.11 -7.21 -4.31
C LEU A 622 2.13 -6.70 -5.75
N LEU A 623 1.91 -5.39 -5.93
CA LEU A 623 1.98 -4.73 -7.24
C LEU A 623 3.40 -4.83 -7.83
N ASN A 624 4.44 -4.55 -7.03
CA ASN A 624 5.83 -4.66 -7.48
C ASN A 624 6.16 -6.08 -7.93
N ARG A 625 5.70 -7.10 -7.19
CA ARG A 625 5.87 -8.51 -7.58
C ARG A 625 5.21 -8.81 -8.92
N ALA A 626 3.98 -8.36 -9.12
CA ALA A 626 3.27 -8.52 -10.39
C ALA A 626 3.99 -7.83 -11.56
N CYS A 627 4.51 -6.61 -11.34
CA CYS A 627 5.28 -5.87 -12.33
C CYS A 627 6.58 -6.58 -12.70
N GLN A 628 7.32 -7.09 -11.72
CA GLN A 628 8.58 -7.82 -11.95
C GLN A 628 8.36 -9.12 -12.75
N ASP A 629 7.33 -9.88 -12.40
CA ASP A 629 6.95 -11.08 -13.15
C ASP A 629 6.58 -10.75 -14.61
N TRP A 630 5.82 -9.65 -14.82
CA TRP A 630 5.38 -9.27 -16.15
C TRP A 630 6.52 -8.76 -17.04
N ILE A 631 7.39 -7.89 -16.51
CA ILE A 631 8.40 -7.18 -17.31
C ILE A 631 9.66 -8.02 -17.59
N LYS A 632 10.02 -8.93 -16.67
CA LYS A 632 11.26 -9.70 -16.74
C LYS A 632 11.46 -10.45 -18.08
N PRO A 633 10.49 -11.23 -18.57
CA PRO A 633 10.65 -11.94 -19.85
C PRO A 633 10.81 -10.98 -21.05
N LEU A 634 10.15 -9.83 -21.03
CA LEU A 634 10.26 -8.82 -22.07
C LEU A 634 11.65 -8.18 -22.11
N LEU A 635 12.25 -7.87 -20.96
CA LEU A 635 13.62 -7.37 -20.87
C LEU A 635 14.66 -8.44 -21.26
N GLU A 636 14.40 -9.71 -20.96
CA GLU A 636 15.23 -10.83 -21.37
C GLU A 636 15.19 -11.00 -22.89
N GLU A 637 14.01 -10.94 -23.51
CA GLU A 637 13.83 -11.00 -24.94
C GLU A 637 14.47 -9.80 -25.66
N MET A 638 14.35 -8.58 -25.11
CA MET A 638 15.04 -7.41 -25.64
C MET A 638 16.55 -7.60 -25.68
N ARG A 639 17.14 -8.15 -24.61
CA ARG A 639 18.57 -8.45 -24.54
C ARG A 639 18.96 -9.58 -25.51
N ARG A 640 18.16 -10.64 -25.60
CA ARG A 640 18.39 -11.77 -26.48
C ARG A 640 18.43 -11.38 -27.95
N LEU A 641 17.55 -10.45 -28.34
CA LEU A 641 17.42 -9.97 -29.72
C LEU A 641 18.21 -8.70 -30.03
N ASP A 642 18.94 -8.15 -29.06
CA ASP A 642 19.64 -6.86 -29.14
C ASP A 642 18.71 -5.75 -29.68
N VAL A 643 17.52 -5.64 -29.07
CA VAL A 643 16.47 -4.73 -29.52
C VAL A 643 16.85 -3.29 -29.21
N TYR A 644 16.92 -2.48 -30.26
CA TYR A 644 17.16 -1.05 -30.18
C TYR A 644 16.09 -0.27 -30.93
N PHE A 645 15.51 0.73 -30.29
CA PHE A 645 14.64 1.70 -30.93
C PHE A 645 14.68 3.06 -30.23
N GLN A 646 14.32 4.10 -30.94
CA GLN A 646 14.34 5.49 -30.50
C GLN A 646 12.95 6.11 -30.52
N PRO A 647 12.74 7.23 -29.79
CA PRO A 647 11.53 8.02 -29.94
C PRO A 647 11.30 8.44 -31.40
N LEU A 648 10.03 8.51 -31.81
CA LEU A 648 9.67 9.05 -33.11
C LEU A 648 10.08 10.52 -33.22
N SER A 649 10.41 10.98 -34.42
CA SER A 649 10.54 12.41 -34.69
C SER A 649 9.18 13.10 -34.57
N PHE A 650 9.20 14.43 -34.46
CA PHE A 650 7.97 15.25 -34.50
C PHE A 650 7.10 14.91 -35.72
N LYS A 651 7.71 14.82 -36.91
CA LYS A 651 7.03 14.46 -38.15
C LYS A 651 6.44 13.06 -38.13
N GLU A 652 7.19 12.07 -37.67
CA GLU A 652 6.72 10.68 -37.56
C GLU A 652 5.61 10.53 -36.53
N SER A 653 5.58 11.35 -35.49
CA SER A 653 4.47 11.35 -34.55
C SER A 653 3.12 11.73 -35.18
N ILE A 654 3.15 12.47 -36.27
CA ILE A 654 1.96 12.90 -37.05
C ILE A 654 1.66 11.97 -38.21
N LEU A 655 2.68 11.67 -39.02
CA LEU A 655 2.53 10.91 -40.26
C LEU A 655 2.57 9.40 -40.10
N GLY A 656 3.02 8.95 -38.94
CA GLY A 656 3.42 7.55 -38.78
C GLY A 656 4.64 7.21 -39.63
N ILE A 657 4.94 5.93 -39.75
CA ILE A 657 6.03 5.41 -40.59
C ILE A 657 5.44 4.43 -41.60
N PRO A 658 5.47 4.74 -42.91
CA PRO A 658 4.92 3.88 -43.92
C PRO A 658 5.50 2.45 -43.83
N GLY A 659 4.64 1.44 -43.93
CA GLY A 659 5.02 0.04 -43.86
C GLY A 659 5.41 -0.48 -42.46
N LYS A 660 5.43 0.37 -41.41
CA LYS A 660 5.63 -0.09 -40.03
C LYS A 660 4.28 -0.23 -39.33
N ARG A 661 3.86 -1.45 -39.08
CA ARG A 661 2.67 -1.80 -38.31
C ARG A 661 2.71 -1.11 -36.93
N PHE A 662 1.59 -0.62 -36.47
CA PHE A 662 1.37 0.07 -35.18
C PHE A 662 1.91 1.51 -35.08
N ILE A 663 2.51 2.04 -36.13
CA ILE A 663 2.94 3.45 -36.18
C ILE A 663 2.20 4.14 -37.34
N ASP A 664 0.87 4.13 -37.25
CA ASP A 664 -0.03 4.68 -38.25
C ASP A 664 -0.13 6.22 -38.17
N PRO A 665 -0.51 6.94 -39.24
CA PRO A 665 -0.71 8.37 -39.19
C PRO A 665 -1.87 8.78 -38.25
N ILE A 666 -1.81 9.98 -37.71
CA ILE A 666 -2.91 10.52 -36.89
C ILE A 666 -4.18 10.66 -37.77
N PRO A 667 -5.33 10.12 -37.34
CA PRO A 667 -6.58 10.26 -38.10
C PRO A 667 -7.09 11.71 -38.06
N MET A 668 -7.24 12.32 -39.25
CA MET A 668 -7.60 13.73 -39.44
C MET A 668 -9.09 14.04 -39.23
N SER A 669 -9.95 13.05 -39.28
CA SER A 669 -11.40 13.17 -39.06
C SER A 669 -11.79 13.30 -37.60
N THR A 670 -10.89 13.00 -36.69
CA THR A 670 -11.15 13.05 -35.25
C THR A 670 -10.95 14.45 -34.65
N SER A 671 -11.43 14.64 -33.42
CA SER A 671 -11.38 15.94 -32.72
C SER A 671 -9.96 16.37 -32.39
N MET A 672 -9.75 17.71 -32.33
CA MET A 672 -8.52 18.35 -31.83
C MET A 672 -8.34 18.18 -30.30
N GLY A 673 -9.44 18.10 -29.59
CA GLY A 673 -9.42 18.22 -28.12
C GLY A 673 -9.26 19.68 -27.66
N PHE A 674 -9.28 19.88 -26.32
CA PHE A 674 -9.07 21.17 -25.69
C PHE A 674 -7.62 21.67 -25.90
N PRO A 675 -7.33 22.95 -26.02
CA PRO A 675 -8.26 24.12 -26.11
C PRO A 675 -8.73 24.42 -27.54
N LEU A 676 -8.28 23.63 -28.49
CA LEU A 676 -8.65 23.78 -29.91
C LEU A 676 -9.83 22.85 -30.20
N PHE A 677 -10.83 23.34 -30.94
CA PHE A 677 -12.07 22.60 -31.19
C PHE A 677 -12.28 22.27 -32.67
N GLY A 678 -13.02 21.22 -32.92
CA GLY A 678 -13.33 20.75 -34.26
C GLY A 678 -12.41 19.63 -34.71
N GLN A 679 -12.45 19.31 -35.99
CA GLN A 679 -11.67 18.22 -36.58
C GLN A 679 -10.22 18.62 -36.82
N LYS A 680 -9.29 17.69 -36.67
CA LYS A 680 -7.85 17.88 -36.90
C LYS A 680 -7.52 18.42 -38.29
N LYS A 681 -8.28 18.03 -39.33
CA LYS A 681 -8.09 18.52 -40.70
C LYS A 681 -8.15 20.06 -40.87
N LYS A 682 -8.70 20.79 -39.87
CA LYS A 682 -8.74 22.26 -39.91
C LYS A 682 -7.42 22.89 -39.43
N TYR A 683 -6.58 22.13 -38.76
CA TYR A 683 -5.36 22.59 -38.11
C TYR A 683 -4.09 21.96 -38.69
N PHE A 684 -4.25 21.17 -39.75
CA PHE A 684 -3.12 20.54 -40.44
C PHE A 684 -3.24 20.74 -41.91
N THR A 685 -2.15 21.15 -42.55
CA THR A 685 -2.05 21.33 -43.99
C THR A 685 -1.25 20.20 -44.62
N ASP A 686 -1.86 19.42 -45.49
CA ASP A 686 -1.19 18.34 -46.19
C ASP A 686 -0.30 18.90 -47.32
N VAL A 687 0.97 18.50 -47.33
CA VAL A 687 1.93 18.74 -48.40
C VAL A 687 2.03 17.47 -49.23
N LYS A 688 1.55 17.54 -50.50
CA LYS A 688 1.47 16.37 -51.39
C LYS A 688 2.29 16.59 -52.67
N LYS A 689 2.80 15.48 -53.20
CA LYS A 689 3.36 15.45 -54.57
C LYS A 689 2.55 14.43 -55.35
N GLY A 690 1.63 14.91 -56.20
CA GLY A 690 0.60 14.08 -56.80
C GLY A 690 -0.35 13.53 -55.71
N GLU A 691 -0.56 12.23 -55.68
CA GLU A 691 -1.35 11.56 -54.62
C GLU A 691 -0.55 11.23 -53.36
N VAL A 692 0.78 11.33 -53.43
CA VAL A 692 1.64 10.96 -52.32
C VAL A 692 1.71 12.06 -51.27
N LEU A 693 1.34 11.77 -50.01
CA LEU A 693 1.49 12.65 -48.87
C LEU A 693 2.96 12.68 -48.42
N LEU A 694 3.60 13.85 -48.61
CA LEU A 694 5.00 14.05 -48.20
C LEU A 694 5.16 14.57 -46.78
N ASP A 695 4.24 15.45 -46.39
CA ASP A 695 4.26 16.07 -45.07
C ASP A 695 2.86 16.51 -44.63
N ARG A 696 2.71 16.79 -43.34
CA ARG A 696 1.52 17.34 -42.73
C ARG A 696 1.93 18.38 -41.70
N VAL A 697 1.78 19.63 -42.09
CA VAL A 697 2.24 20.78 -41.29
C VAL A 697 1.14 21.22 -40.34
N PRO A 698 1.37 21.18 -39.00
CA PRO A 698 0.42 21.67 -38.03
C PRO A 698 0.35 23.19 -38.01
N ASP A 699 -0.82 23.73 -37.66
CA ASP A 699 -1.02 25.14 -37.39
C ASP A 699 -0.14 25.61 -36.21
N LYS A 700 0.21 26.90 -36.21
CA LYS A 700 1.03 27.53 -35.18
C LYS A 700 0.49 27.29 -33.78
N SER A 701 -0.82 27.30 -33.56
CA SER A 701 -1.46 27.07 -32.27
C SER A 701 -1.21 25.65 -31.72
N VAL A 702 -1.08 24.67 -32.62
CA VAL A 702 -0.75 23.27 -32.24
C VAL A 702 0.71 23.17 -31.80
N VAL A 703 1.61 23.84 -32.53
CA VAL A 703 3.06 23.85 -32.21
C VAL A 703 3.30 24.56 -30.88
N GLU A 704 2.69 25.73 -30.67
CA GLU A 704 2.80 26.49 -29.42
C GLU A 704 2.35 25.65 -28.21
N GLU A 705 1.27 24.87 -28.34
CA GLU A 705 0.79 24.01 -27.26
C GLU A 705 1.70 22.78 -27.04
N TYR A 706 2.24 22.24 -28.14
CA TYR A 706 3.24 21.14 -28.07
C TYR A 706 4.50 21.60 -27.34
N ASP A 707 5.07 22.76 -27.72
CA ASP A 707 6.30 23.30 -27.13
C ASP A 707 6.08 23.70 -25.66
N ARG A 708 4.91 24.25 -25.32
CA ARG A 708 4.55 24.56 -23.94
C ARG A 708 4.59 23.32 -23.04
N MET A 709 3.97 22.21 -23.49
CA MET A 709 3.94 20.97 -22.75
C MET A 709 5.37 20.41 -22.58
N LEU A 710 6.15 20.41 -23.64
CA LEU A 710 7.52 19.95 -23.60
C LEU A 710 8.36 20.74 -22.59
N ALA A 711 8.27 22.08 -22.60
CA ALA A 711 8.98 22.95 -21.67
C ALA A 711 8.60 22.64 -20.20
N CYS A 712 7.31 22.43 -19.90
CA CYS A 712 6.89 22.05 -18.56
C CYS A 712 7.58 20.76 -18.09
N TRP A 713 7.56 19.71 -18.92
CA TRP A 713 8.17 18.43 -18.52
C TRP A 713 9.69 18.50 -18.43
N GLN A 714 10.36 19.27 -19.31
CA GLN A 714 11.80 19.50 -19.21
C GLN A 714 12.20 20.20 -17.90
N GLU A 715 11.34 21.09 -17.40
CA GLU A 715 11.50 21.75 -16.09
C GLU A 715 11.09 20.85 -14.90
N GLY A 716 10.72 19.59 -15.12
CA GLY A 716 10.28 18.67 -14.06
C GLY A 716 8.86 18.94 -13.55
N LYS A 717 8.06 19.71 -14.29
CA LYS A 717 6.69 20.11 -13.93
C LYS A 717 5.66 19.36 -14.75
N ARG A 718 4.43 19.25 -14.22
CA ARG A 718 3.28 18.75 -15.00
C ARG A 718 2.87 19.77 -16.05
N ALA A 719 2.44 19.29 -17.22
CA ALA A 719 1.94 20.15 -18.29
C ALA A 719 0.41 20.37 -18.26
N TYR A 720 -0.31 19.57 -17.49
CA TYR A 720 -1.78 19.60 -17.35
C TYR A 720 -2.53 19.63 -18.69
N PRO A 721 -2.32 18.62 -19.57
CA PRO A 721 -3.13 18.50 -20.78
C PRO A 721 -4.59 18.28 -20.41
N VAL A 722 -5.50 19.04 -21.04
CA VAL A 722 -6.93 18.97 -20.74
C VAL A 722 -7.61 18.05 -21.74
N SER A 723 -8.10 16.91 -21.27
CA SER A 723 -8.96 16.01 -22.05
C SER A 723 -10.39 16.53 -22.08
N SER A 724 -11.12 16.24 -23.14
CA SER A 724 -12.51 16.68 -23.31
C SER A 724 -13.46 15.51 -23.17
N ALA A 725 -14.34 15.54 -22.17
CA ALA A 725 -15.38 14.54 -22.01
C ALA A 725 -16.55 14.83 -22.96
N THR A 726 -16.94 13.81 -23.72
CA THR A 726 -18.06 13.84 -24.65
C THR A 726 -18.88 12.57 -24.57
N LEU A 727 -20.18 12.68 -24.81
CA LEU A 727 -21.05 11.50 -24.95
C LEU A 727 -20.72 10.79 -26.27
N LYS A 728 -20.63 9.47 -26.23
CA LYS A 728 -20.29 8.64 -27.38
C LYS A 728 -21.50 8.50 -28.29
N ASP A 729 -21.32 8.83 -29.59
CA ASP A 729 -22.36 8.66 -30.59
C ASP A 729 -22.31 7.23 -31.15
N GLU A 730 -23.03 6.34 -30.48
CA GLU A 730 -23.14 4.91 -30.81
C GLU A 730 -24.57 4.41 -30.60
N PRO A 731 -25.02 3.37 -31.34
CA PRO A 731 -26.35 2.82 -31.13
C PRO A 731 -26.60 2.46 -29.67
N THR A 732 -27.73 2.88 -29.12
CA THR A 732 -28.19 2.56 -27.77
C THR A 732 -29.56 1.89 -27.82
N PRO A 733 -29.93 1.12 -26.81
CA PRO A 733 -31.29 0.58 -26.72
C PRO A 733 -32.32 1.72 -26.77
N VAL A 734 -33.38 1.54 -27.54
CA VAL A 734 -34.44 2.55 -27.69
C VAL A 734 -35.02 2.90 -26.32
N GLY A 735 -35.10 4.20 -26.01
CA GLY A 735 -35.61 4.71 -24.75
C GLY A 735 -34.56 4.81 -23.63
N SER A 736 -33.35 4.31 -23.83
CA SER A 736 -32.28 4.42 -22.85
C SER A 736 -31.69 5.82 -22.78
N SER A 737 -31.51 6.36 -21.57
CA SER A 737 -30.71 7.57 -21.30
C SER A 737 -29.24 7.23 -21.02
N LYS A 738 -28.90 5.93 -20.91
CA LYS A 738 -27.55 5.47 -20.61
C LYS A 738 -26.64 5.59 -21.83
N VAL A 739 -25.80 6.61 -21.84
CA VAL A 739 -24.82 6.87 -22.90
C VAL A 739 -23.43 6.85 -22.29
N ARG A 740 -22.46 6.21 -22.95
CA ARG A 740 -21.09 6.18 -22.51
C ARG A 740 -20.42 7.54 -22.68
N VAL A 741 -19.59 7.94 -21.71
CA VAL A 741 -18.76 9.15 -21.80
C VAL A 741 -17.35 8.71 -22.16
N PHE A 742 -16.76 9.33 -23.16
CA PHE A 742 -15.34 9.15 -23.49
C PHE A 742 -14.58 10.47 -23.39
N GLN A 743 -13.28 10.40 -23.15
CA GLN A 743 -12.42 11.56 -22.97
C GLN A 743 -11.45 11.65 -24.17
N ALA A 744 -11.56 12.70 -24.96
CA ALA A 744 -10.66 12.96 -26.08
C ALA A 744 -9.43 13.74 -25.58
N ALA A 745 -8.25 13.17 -25.74
CA ALA A 745 -6.99 13.85 -25.43
C ALA A 745 -6.72 15.00 -26.43
N PRO A 746 -6.07 16.09 -26.00
CA PRO A 746 -5.64 17.14 -26.92
C PRO A 746 -4.55 16.60 -27.86
N VAL A 747 -4.60 17.06 -29.13
CA VAL A 747 -3.73 16.55 -30.20
C VAL A 747 -2.24 16.76 -29.87
N ALA A 748 -1.85 17.91 -29.31
CA ALA A 748 -0.47 18.19 -28.93
C ALA A 748 0.05 17.18 -27.91
N PHE A 749 -0.76 16.81 -26.92
CA PHE A 749 -0.44 15.76 -25.98
C PHE A 749 -0.35 14.38 -26.65
N SER A 750 -1.31 14.07 -27.53
CA SER A 750 -1.29 12.81 -28.29
C SER A 750 -0.02 12.68 -29.15
N MET A 751 0.50 13.78 -29.70
CA MET A 751 1.76 13.77 -30.46
C MET A 751 2.96 13.39 -29.56
N HIS A 752 3.03 13.92 -28.32
CA HIS A 752 4.05 13.54 -27.36
C HIS A 752 3.96 12.07 -26.94
N VAL A 753 2.72 11.60 -26.62
CA VAL A 753 2.49 10.19 -26.28
C VAL A 753 2.92 9.29 -27.43
N ARG A 754 2.54 9.62 -28.67
CA ARG A 754 2.94 8.87 -29.86
C ARG A 754 4.45 8.85 -30.04
N ARG A 755 5.09 10.02 -29.91
CA ARG A 755 6.54 10.17 -30.08
C ARG A 755 7.31 9.22 -29.14
N LEU A 756 6.92 9.17 -27.87
CA LEU A 756 7.70 8.50 -26.83
C LEU A 756 7.26 7.05 -26.59
N PHE A 757 5.98 6.76 -26.70
CA PHE A 757 5.46 5.45 -26.30
C PHE A 757 5.13 4.51 -27.46
N LEU A 758 4.82 4.99 -28.68
CA LEU A 758 4.49 4.08 -29.78
C LEU A 758 5.58 3.10 -30.15
N PRO A 759 6.89 3.43 -30.12
CA PRO A 759 7.92 2.43 -30.37
C PRO A 759 7.91 1.30 -29.34
N VAL A 760 7.63 1.62 -28.05
CA VAL A 760 7.44 0.61 -27.00
C VAL A 760 6.20 -0.24 -27.28
N MET A 761 5.08 0.39 -27.65
CA MET A 761 3.83 -0.34 -27.99
C MET A 761 4.05 -1.27 -29.18
N ARG A 762 4.82 -0.83 -30.18
CA ARG A 762 5.18 -1.69 -31.32
C ARG A 762 5.95 -2.93 -30.89
N PHE A 763 6.89 -2.79 -29.94
CA PHE A 763 7.61 -3.92 -29.36
C PHE A 763 6.67 -4.88 -28.63
N LEU A 764 5.76 -4.37 -27.80
CA LEU A 764 4.78 -5.20 -27.09
C LEU A 764 3.85 -5.95 -28.05
N CYS A 765 3.31 -5.26 -29.05
CA CYS A 765 2.42 -5.87 -30.06
C CYS A 765 3.14 -6.84 -31.00
N ALA A 766 4.45 -6.73 -31.15
CA ALA A 766 5.27 -7.68 -31.91
C ALA A 766 5.59 -8.97 -31.08
N ASN A 767 5.38 -8.93 -29.77
CA ASN A 767 5.60 -10.05 -28.85
C ASN A 767 4.34 -10.33 -28.02
N PRO A 768 3.19 -10.68 -28.65
CA PRO A 768 1.89 -10.71 -27.99
C PRO A 768 1.81 -11.72 -26.85
N THR A 769 2.43 -12.88 -26.95
CA THR A 769 2.45 -13.92 -25.89
C THR A 769 3.31 -13.51 -24.70
N LEU A 770 4.42 -12.78 -24.92
CA LEU A 770 5.25 -12.25 -23.83
C LEU A 770 4.61 -11.01 -23.16
N SER A 771 3.99 -10.13 -23.95
CA SER A 771 3.28 -8.97 -23.43
C SER A 771 1.88 -9.31 -22.90
N GLU A 772 1.37 -10.51 -23.21
CA GLU A 772 0.01 -10.99 -22.93
C GLU A 772 -1.06 -10.04 -23.47
N CYS A 773 -0.74 -9.37 -24.60
CA CYS A 773 -1.57 -8.31 -25.18
C CYS A 773 -1.95 -8.68 -26.62
N ALA A 774 -3.24 -8.91 -26.85
CA ALA A 774 -3.77 -9.27 -28.16
C ALA A 774 -3.95 -8.06 -29.10
N VAL A 775 -3.54 -6.85 -28.65
CA VAL A 775 -3.70 -5.62 -29.47
C VAL A 775 -2.94 -5.75 -30.79
N GLY A 776 -3.70 -5.63 -31.88
CA GLY A 776 -3.19 -5.72 -33.24
C GLY A 776 -3.07 -7.14 -33.78
N MET A 777 -3.46 -8.18 -33.07
CA MET A 777 -3.58 -9.52 -33.61
C MET A 777 -4.79 -9.62 -34.55
N ASN A 778 -4.63 -10.38 -35.61
CA ASN A 778 -5.69 -10.60 -36.58
C ASN A 778 -6.55 -11.82 -36.19
N ALA A 779 -7.79 -11.56 -35.76
CA ALA A 779 -8.73 -12.61 -35.37
C ALA A 779 -9.15 -13.55 -36.53
N PHE A 780 -8.85 -13.19 -37.77
CA PHE A 780 -9.17 -13.97 -38.96
C PHE A 780 -7.93 -14.59 -39.62
N GLY A 781 -6.81 -14.64 -38.92
CA GLY A 781 -5.54 -15.14 -39.48
C GLY A 781 -4.82 -16.09 -38.50
N PRO A 782 -3.64 -16.59 -38.89
CA PRO A 782 -2.85 -17.54 -38.08
C PRO A 782 -2.43 -17.00 -36.72
N GLU A 783 -2.47 -15.67 -36.50
CA GLU A 783 -2.19 -15.07 -35.20
C GLU A 783 -3.23 -15.49 -34.16
N TRP A 784 -4.46 -15.85 -34.62
CA TRP A 784 -5.49 -16.36 -33.72
C TRP A 784 -5.17 -17.74 -33.16
N ASP A 785 -4.64 -18.64 -33.99
CA ASP A 785 -4.21 -19.96 -33.56
C ASP A 785 -3.12 -19.83 -32.47
N THR A 786 -2.15 -18.94 -32.71
CA THR A 786 -1.10 -18.65 -31.72
C THR A 786 -1.68 -18.12 -30.39
N LEU A 787 -2.71 -17.29 -30.44
CA LEU A 787 -3.39 -16.78 -29.24
C LEU A 787 -4.08 -17.91 -28.48
N ILE A 788 -4.83 -18.75 -29.17
CA ILE A 788 -5.57 -19.87 -28.58
C ILE A 788 -4.62 -20.89 -27.99
N ASP A 789 -3.58 -21.29 -28.73
CA ASP A 789 -2.56 -22.22 -28.26
C ASP A 789 -1.89 -21.72 -26.97
N HIS A 790 -1.60 -20.42 -26.90
CA HIS A 790 -1.05 -19.81 -25.69
C HIS A 790 -2.08 -19.76 -24.57
N ALA A 791 -3.28 -19.24 -24.83
CA ALA A 791 -4.30 -19.04 -23.80
C ALA A 791 -4.72 -20.34 -23.12
N PHE A 792 -4.74 -21.46 -23.85
CA PHE A 792 -5.15 -22.78 -23.35
C PHE A 792 -3.99 -23.74 -23.10
N SER A 793 -2.76 -23.24 -23.01
CA SER A 793 -1.55 -24.08 -22.88
C SER A 793 -1.50 -24.90 -21.58
N TYR A 794 -2.24 -24.54 -20.54
CA TYR A 794 -2.25 -25.26 -19.26
C TYR A 794 -3.46 -26.18 -19.08
N ASP A 795 -4.63 -25.78 -19.53
CA ASP A 795 -5.84 -26.61 -19.47
C ASP A 795 -6.88 -26.02 -20.44
N SER A 796 -7.32 -26.85 -21.38
CA SER A 796 -8.35 -26.49 -22.36
C SER A 796 -9.73 -27.04 -22.02
N GLU A 797 -9.85 -27.90 -21.00
CA GLU A 797 -11.10 -28.57 -20.66
C GLU A 797 -11.74 -28.06 -19.36
N GLU A 798 -10.99 -28.09 -18.26
CA GLU A 798 -11.52 -27.79 -16.92
C GLU A 798 -10.99 -26.48 -16.31
N GLY A 799 -9.96 -25.87 -16.88
CA GLY A 799 -9.23 -24.72 -16.35
C GLY A 799 -9.40 -23.42 -17.13
N VAL A 800 -10.42 -23.30 -17.97
CA VAL A 800 -10.64 -22.13 -18.83
C VAL A 800 -11.27 -20.99 -18.05
N LEU A 801 -10.70 -19.79 -18.21
CA LEU A 801 -11.12 -18.58 -17.54
C LEU A 801 -11.35 -17.46 -18.57
N ALA A 802 -12.50 -16.79 -18.48
CA ALA A 802 -12.80 -15.55 -19.17
C ALA A 802 -13.73 -14.67 -18.34
N TRP A 803 -13.61 -13.36 -18.44
CA TRP A 803 -14.47 -12.40 -17.75
C TRP A 803 -14.50 -11.04 -18.42
N ASP A 804 -15.52 -10.25 -18.06
CA ASP A 804 -15.74 -8.87 -18.48
C ASP A 804 -15.75 -7.96 -17.24
N TYR A 805 -15.02 -6.82 -17.29
CA TYR A 805 -14.99 -5.86 -16.20
C TYR A 805 -16.13 -4.85 -16.30
N SER A 806 -16.71 -4.51 -15.18
CA SER A 806 -17.69 -3.44 -15.10
C SER A 806 -17.01 -2.09 -14.92
N LYS A 807 -17.20 -1.17 -15.89
CA LYS A 807 -16.68 0.20 -15.81
C LYS A 807 -15.14 0.27 -15.71
N TYR A 808 -14.45 -0.56 -16.46
CA TYR A 808 -13.01 -0.75 -16.36
C TYR A 808 -12.22 0.57 -16.42
N ASP A 809 -12.35 1.36 -17.51
CA ASP A 809 -11.60 2.60 -17.74
C ASP A 809 -11.77 3.63 -16.60
N VAL A 810 -12.98 3.79 -16.11
CA VAL A 810 -13.34 4.81 -15.09
C VAL A 810 -13.11 4.34 -13.66
N ARG A 811 -12.87 3.05 -13.47
CA ARG A 811 -12.54 2.43 -12.17
C ARG A 811 -11.10 2.00 -12.04
N MET A 812 -10.29 2.23 -13.07
CA MET A 812 -8.88 1.83 -13.09
C MET A 812 -8.07 2.60 -12.03
N SER A 813 -7.33 1.87 -11.21
CA SER A 813 -6.46 2.47 -10.19
C SER A 813 -5.31 3.25 -10.82
N SER A 814 -5.14 4.50 -10.46
CA SER A 814 -3.97 5.29 -10.89
C SER A 814 -2.65 4.72 -10.37
N GLN A 815 -2.67 3.97 -9.25
CA GLN A 815 -1.51 3.21 -8.77
C GLN A 815 -1.04 2.20 -9.84
N VAL A 816 -1.98 1.44 -10.42
CA VAL A 816 -1.67 0.45 -11.46
C VAL A 816 -1.30 1.13 -12.77
N VAL A 817 -2.00 2.20 -13.19
CA VAL A 817 -1.65 2.99 -14.38
C VAL A 817 -0.21 3.51 -14.29
N LYS A 818 0.19 4.05 -13.15
CA LYS A 818 1.57 4.52 -12.93
C LYS A 818 2.59 3.40 -12.99
N ALA A 819 2.27 2.23 -12.45
CA ALA A 819 3.14 1.06 -12.51
C ALA A 819 3.32 0.56 -13.95
N VAL A 820 2.23 0.48 -14.73
CA VAL A 820 2.28 0.13 -16.16
C VAL A 820 3.17 1.10 -16.93
N LEU A 821 2.98 2.41 -16.74
CA LEU A 821 3.80 3.42 -17.41
C LEU A 821 5.27 3.36 -16.95
N GLY A 822 5.51 3.02 -15.68
CA GLY A 822 6.85 2.78 -15.15
C GLY A 822 7.55 1.64 -15.88
N MET A 823 6.86 0.51 -16.11
CA MET A 823 7.37 -0.62 -16.87
C MET A 823 7.64 -0.25 -18.35
N TYR A 824 6.78 0.56 -18.98
CA TYR A 824 7.04 1.03 -20.35
C TYR A 824 8.26 1.94 -20.44
N ILE A 825 8.51 2.75 -19.41
CA ILE A 825 9.71 3.56 -19.29
C ILE A 825 10.96 2.68 -19.11
N GLU A 826 10.86 1.60 -18.36
CA GLU A 826 11.95 0.63 -18.19
C GLU A 826 12.28 -0.08 -19.49
N LEU A 827 11.28 -0.48 -20.28
CA LEU A 827 11.47 -1.01 -21.62
C LEU A 827 12.11 0.02 -22.57
N ALA A 828 11.69 1.27 -22.53
CA ALA A 828 12.28 2.34 -23.32
C ALA A 828 13.75 2.58 -22.95
N LEU A 829 14.08 2.54 -21.66
CA LEU A 829 15.45 2.64 -21.17
C LEU A 829 16.29 1.43 -21.65
N GLY A 830 15.74 0.22 -21.57
CA GLY A 830 16.36 -1.00 -22.08
C GLY A 830 16.62 -0.96 -23.60
N ALA A 831 15.75 -0.28 -24.35
CA ALA A 831 15.89 -0.06 -25.80
C ALA A 831 16.88 1.06 -26.19
N GLY A 832 17.45 1.79 -25.22
CA GLY A 832 18.47 2.80 -25.44
C GLY A 832 17.95 4.24 -25.61
N TYR A 833 16.78 4.57 -25.04
CA TYR A 833 16.32 5.97 -25.00
C TYR A 833 17.27 6.85 -24.21
N HIS A 834 17.44 8.09 -24.69
CA HIS A 834 18.24 9.09 -23.97
C HIS A 834 17.57 9.49 -22.64
N GLN A 835 18.40 9.85 -21.63
CA GLN A 835 17.91 10.21 -20.30
C GLN A 835 16.93 11.38 -20.29
N ASP A 836 17.05 12.32 -21.20
CA ASP A 836 16.12 13.44 -21.34
C ASP A 836 14.73 12.98 -21.78
N ASP A 837 14.62 12.00 -22.70
CA ASP A 837 13.35 11.42 -23.12
C ASP A 837 12.74 10.59 -21.99
N ILE A 838 13.56 9.83 -21.24
CA ILE A 838 13.14 9.10 -20.04
C ILE A 838 12.62 10.08 -18.98
N HIS A 839 13.28 11.23 -18.78
CA HIS A 839 12.82 12.25 -17.85
C HIS A 839 11.45 12.79 -18.27
N ILE A 840 11.26 13.13 -19.54
CA ILE A 840 9.97 13.60 -20.06
C ILE A 840 8.89 12.53 -19.87
N MET A 841 9.16 11.25 -20.20
CA MET A 841 8.22 10.16 -20.00
C MET A 841 7.79 10.06 -18.54
N ARG A 842 8.73 10.17 -17.58
CA ARG A 842 8.42 10.16 -16.13
C ARG A 842 7.51 11.31 -15.72
N MET A 843 7.72 12.49 -16.26
CA MET A 843 6.85 13.66 -15.98
C MET A 843 5.45 13.48 -16.55
N MET A 844 5.31 12.86 -17.73
CA MET A 844 4.03 12.53 -18.35
C MET A 844 3.20 11.53 -17.57
N VAL A 845 3.81 10.65 -16.75
CA VAL A 845 3.09 9.62 -15.96
C VAL A 845 1.96 10.23 -15.14
N ASN A 846 2.22 11.34 -14.45
CA ASN A 846 1.19 11.98 -13.63
C ASN A 846 0.11 12.70 -14.46
N ASP A 847 0.44 13.16 -15.65
CA ASP A 847 -0.53 13.78 -16.57
C ASP A 847 -1.46 12.72 -17.19
N ILE A 848 -0.97 11.49 -17.38
CA ILE A 848 -1.79 10.36 -17.86
C ILE A 848 -2.63 9.78 -16.71
N ALA A 849 -2.02 9.52 -15.54
CA ALA A 849 -2.69 8.85 -14.43
C ALA A 849 -3.68 9.74 -13.66
N HIS A 850 -3.52 11.07 -13.73
CA HIS A 850 -4.40 12.06 -13.11
C HIS A 850 -4.85 13.11 -14.13
N PRO A 851 -5.71 12.74 -15.06
CA PRO A 851 -6.08 13.60 -16.17
C PRO A 851 -6.90 14.80 -15.69
N LEU A 852 -6.57 15.98 -16.27
CA LEU A 852 -7.42 17.16 -16.19
C LEU A 852 -8.45 17.09 -17.32
N ILE A 853 -9.72 17.27 -16.99
CA ILE A 853 -10.84 16.99 -17.90
C ILE A 853 -11.79 18.19 -17.96
N ASP A 854 -12.08 18.67 -19.15
CA ASP A 854 -13.25 19.50 -19.42
C ASP A 854 -14.49 18.60 -19.51
N TYR A 855 -15.21 18.51 -18.39
CA TYR A 855 -16.33 17.60 -18.18
C TYR A 855 -17.66 18.32 -18.45
N ASN A 856 -18.00 18.46 -19.72
CA ASN A 856 -19.20 19.16 -20.18
C ASN A 856 -19.34 20.58 -19.56
N GLY A 857 -18.25 21.35 -19.58
CA GLY A 857 -18.23 22.73 -19.06
C GLY A 857 -17.76 22.84 -17.60
N VAL A 858 -17.32 21.75 -16.96
CA VAL A 858 -16.67 21.75 -15.67
C VAL A 858 -15.23 21.28 -15.81
N LEU A 859 -14.27 22.08 -15.40
CA LEU A 859 -12.87 21.69 -15.40
C LEU A 859 -12.56 20.95 -14.09
N LEU A 860 -12.34 19.65 -14.19
CA LEU A 860 -12.03 18.80 -13.05
C LEU A 860 -10.79 17.93 -13.28
N MET A 861 -10.11 17.58 -12.22
CA MET A 861 -9.05 16.58 -12.22
C MET A 861 -9.56 15.29 -11.61
N ALA A 862 -9.40 14.20 -12.36
CA ALA A 862 -9.68 12.85 -11.88
C ALA A 862 -8.42 12.21 -11.26
N PHE A 863 -8.60 11.44 -10.18
CA PHE A 863 -7.49 10.78 -9.47
C PHE A 863 -7.40 9.29 -9.79
N ASN A 864 -8.40 8.74 -10.43
CA ASN A 864 -8.44 7.33 -10.82
C ASN A 864 -9.22 7.23 -12.12
N MET A 865 -8.57 6.94 -13.17
CA MET A 865 -9.11 6.46 -14.44
C MET A 865 -8.00 6.38 -15.49
N ASN A 866 -8.25 5.65 -16.57
CA ASN A 866 -7.51 5.81 -17.81
C ASN A 866 -8.39 6.49 -18.85
N THR A 867 -7.90 7.58 -19.46
CA THR A 867 -8.68 8.31 -20.47
C THR A 867 -8.78 7.50 -21.78
N SER A 868 -9.98 7.27 -22.24
CA SER A 868 -10.25 6.44 -23.44
C SER A 868 -9.69 7.01 -24.75
N GLY A 869 -9.37 8.28 -24.79
CA GLY A 869 -8.84 8.97 -26.01
C GLY A 869 -7.32 9.12 -26.06
N ASN A 870 -6.57 8.50 -25.19
CA ASN A 870 -5.12 8.46 -25.26
C ASN A 870 -4.67 7.42 -26.31
N SER A 871 -3.58 7.68 -27.03
CA SER A 871 -3.09 6.81 -28.13
C SER A 871 -2.63 5.42 -27.67
N ILE A 872 -2.38 5.22 -26.38
CA ILE A 872 -1.91 3.96 -25.79
C ILE A 872 -2.90 3.38 -24.78
N THR A 873 -4.14 3.86 -24.76
CA THR A 873 -5.16 3.45 -23.77
C THR A 873 -5.36 1.95 -23.73
N VAL A 874 -5.54 1.31 -24.88
CA VAL A 874 -5.80 -0.12 -24.97
C VAL A 874 -4.61 -0.95 -24.45
N ASN A 875 -3.39 -0.50 -24.71
CA ASN A 875 -2.19 -1.19 -24.20
C ASN A 875 -2.07 -1.04 -22.67
N ILE A 876 -2.31 0.19 -22.13
CA ILE A 876 -2.35 0.39 -20.67
C ILE A 876 -3.42 -0.50 -20.04
N ASN A 877 -4.61 -0.56 -20.64
CA ASN A 877 -5.71 -1.40 -20.16
C ASN A 877 -5.34 -2.88 -20.17
N SER A 878 -4.76 -3.37 -21.27
CA SER A 878 -4.35 -4.78 -21.39
C SER A 878 -3.27 -5.15 -20.36
N THR A 879 -2.23 -4.34 -20.24
CA THR A 879 -1.16 -4.59 -19.25
C THR A 879 -1.69 -4.48 -17.81
N ALA A 880 -2.56 -3.50 -17.52
CA ALA A 880 -3.18 -3.38 -16.21
C ALA A 880 -4.06 -4.59 -15.87
N ASN A 881 -4.80 -5.13 -16.86
CA ASN A 881 -5.59 -6.36 -16.71
C ASN A 881 -4.69 -7.53 -16.31
N SER A 882 -3.60 -7.74 -17.04
CA SER A 882 -2.61 -8.77 -16.74
C SER A 882 -2.00 -8.59 -15.32
N LEU A 883 -1.74 -7.35 -14.86
CA LEU A 883 -1.28 -7.09 -13.50
C LEU A 883 -2.34 -7.38 -12.44
N TYR A 884 -3.61 -7.04 -12.67
CA TYR A 884 -4.69 -7.37 -11.74
C TYR A 884 -4.82 -8.89 -11.55
N VAL A 885 -4.74 -9.66 -12.62
CA VAL A 885 -4.77 -11.12 -12.57
C VAL A 885 -3.60 -11.67 -11.75
N ARG A 886 -2.37 -11.17 -12.00
CA ARG A 886 -1.18 -11.54 -11.22
C ARG A 886 -1.31 -11.22 -9.75
N MET A 887 -1.81 -10.02 -9.41
CA MET A 887 -2.04 -9.65 -8.01
C MET A 887 -3.06 -10.55 -7.34
N GLY A 888 -4.15 -10.89 -8.04
CA GLY A 888 -5.13 -11.87 -7.55
C GLY A 888 -4.50 -13.23 -7.32
N PHE A 889 -3.77 -13.75 -8.30
CA PHE A 889 -3.09 -15.04 -8.22
C PHE A 889 -2.08 -15.09 -7.07
N PHE A 890 -1.14 -14.15 -7.01
CA PHE A 890 -0.13 -14.10 -5.95
C PHE A 890 -0.70 -13.81 -4.55
N SER A 891 -1.86 -13.18 -4.46
CA SER A 891 -2.56 -13.00 -3.19
C SER A 891 -3.13 -14.32 -2.66
N CYS A 892 -3.58 -15.21 -3.55
CA CYS A 892 -4.17 -16.51 -3.19
C CYS A 892 -3.11 -17.61 -3.08
N ILE A 893 -2.02 -17.49 -3.84
CA ILE A 893 -0.96 -18.50 -3.97
C ILE A 893 0.40 -17.80 -3.77
N PRO A 894 0.70 -17.32 -2.56
CA PRO A 894 1.88 -16.49 -2.30
C PRO A 894 3.22 -17.23 -2.45
N GLU A 895 3.22 -18.56 -2.35
CA GLU A 895 4.41 -19.42 -2.47
C GLU A 895 4.91 -19.61 -3.89
N VAL A 896 4.09 -19.36 -4.92
CA VAL A 896 4.48 -19.50 -6.34
C VAL A 896 5.25 -18.26 -6.78
N GLU A 897 6.46 -18.43 -7.26
CA GLU A 897 7.33 -17.32 -7.70
C GLU A 897 7.07 -16.88 -9.14
N ASP A 898 6.71 -17.80 -10.03
CA ASP A 898 6.51 -17.60 -11.47
C ASP A 898 5.04 -17.81 -11.86
N PHE A 899 4.36 -16.72 -12.17
CA PHE A 899 2.97 -16.76 -12.64
C PHE A 899 2.84 -17.48 -13.98
N ARG A 900 3.75 -17.18 -14.91
CA ARG A 900 3.66 -17.70 -16.30
C ARG A 900 3.88 -19.20 -16.37
N ALA A 901 4.60 -19.80 -15.44
CA ALA A 901 4.76 -21.24 -15.34
C ALA A 901 3.48 -21.97 -14.90
N ASN A 902 2.47 -21.24 -14.44
CA ASN A 902 1.27 -21.83 -13.82
C ASN A 902 -0.04 -21.33 -14.43
N MET A 903 -0.02 -20.19 -15.09
CA MET A 903 -1.20 -19.58 -15.71
C MET A 903 -0.83 -18.89 -17.03
N ALA A 904 -1.56 -19.21 -18.08
CA ALA A 904 -1.53 -18.47 -19.35
C ALA A 904 -2.65 -17.43 -19.35
N CYS A 905 -2.34 -16.26 -19.90
CA CYS A 905 -3.36 -15.22 -20.08
C CYS A 905 -3.13 -14.43 -21.37
N MET A 906 -4.23 -13.97 -21.95
CA MET A 906 -4.26 -12.98 -23.02
C MET A 906 -5.29 -11.93 -22.71
N THR A 907 -4.96 -10.68 -23.00
CA THR A 907 -5.81 -9.53 -22.68
C THR A 907 -6.00 -8.63 -23.91
N TYR A 908 -7.18 -8.04 -24.02
CA TYR A 908 -7.45 -6.94 -24.96
C TYR A 908 -8.27 -5.87 -24.25
N GLY A 909 -7.60 -4.85 -23.72
CA GLY A 909 -8.28 -3.89 -22.85
C GLY A 909 -8.79 -4.56 -21.57
N ASP A 910 -10.10 -4.55 -21.40
CA ASP A 910 -10.81 -5.20 -20.31
C ASP A 910 -11.14 -6.68 -20.57
N ASP A 911 -11.16 -7.12 -21.82
CA ASP A 911 -11.36 -8.53 -22.14
C ASP A 911 -10.17 -9.38 -21.65
N PHE A 912 -10.48 -10.55 -21.14
CA PHE A 912 -9.52 -11.53 -20.61
C PHE A 912 -9.89 -12.93 -21.04
N ILE A 913 -8.88 -13.71 -21.42
CA ILE A 913 -8.95 -15.15 -21.65
C ILE A 913 -7.68 -15.82 -21.15
N GLY A 914 -7.79 -17.03 -20.60
CA GLY A 914 -6.63 -17.78 -20.14
C GLY A 914 -6.97 -19.15 -19.59
N SER A 915 -5.92 -19.87 -19.18
CA SER A 915 -6.02 -21.17 -18.52
C SER A 915 -5.08 -21.29 -17.33
N LEU A 916 -5.45 -22.14 -16.41
CA LEU A 916 -4.77 -22.35 -15.14
C LEU A 916 -4.44 -23.83 -14.96
N ARG A 917 -3.27 -24.15 -14.41
CA ARG A 917 -2.92 -25.52 -14.03
C ARG A 917 -3.90 -26.11 -13.02
N LYS A 918 -4.29 -27.35 -13.22
CA LYS A 918 -5.31 -28.08 -12.44
C LYS A 918 -5.02 -28.09 -10.93
N GLU A 919 -3.76 -28.10 -10.52
CA GLU A 919 -3.34 -28.09 -9.12
C GLU A 919 -3.78 -26.85 -8.34
N TYR A 920 -4.08 -25.74 -9.04
CA TYR A 920 -4.49 -24.45 -8.44
C TYR A 920 -5.98 -24.16 -8.58
N HIS A 921 -6.78 -25.01 -9.26
CA HIS A 921 -8.21 -24.76 -9.49
C HIS A 921 -9.01 -24.49 -8.21
N GLY A 922 -8.68 -25.19 -7.12
CA GLY A 922 -9.32 -25.00 -5.82
C GLY A 922 -8.91 -23.72 -5.08
N ARG A 923 -7.85 -23.04 -5.54
CA ARG A 923 -7.26 -21.87 -4.87
C ARG A 923 -7.41 -20.59 -5.65
N PHE A 924 -7.45 -20.68 -6.98
CA PHE A 924 -7.65 -19.55 -7.88
C PHE A 924 -8.62 -19.94 -9.00
N ASN A 925 -9.68 -19.18 -9.16
CA ASN A 925 -10.71 -19.33 -10.16
C ASN A 925 -11.52 -18.03 -10.30
N PHE A 926 -12.53 -17.99 -11.15
CA PHE A 926 -13.35 -16.80 -11.35
C PHE A 926 -13.95 -16.25 -10.04
N GLU A 927 -14.48 -17.12 -9.17
CA GLU A 927 -15.13 -16.69 -7.93
C GLU A 927 -14.14 -16.08 -6.94
N VAL A 928 -12.99 -16.73 -6.75
CA VAL A 928 -11.93 -16.25 -5.88
C VAL A 928 -11.36 -14.92 -6.39
N TYR A 929 -11.16 -14.82 -7.70
CA TYR A 929 -10.67 -13.57 -8.31
C TYR A 929 -11.69 -12.44 -8.23
N ARG A 930 -12.98 -12.73 -8.46
CA ARG A 930 -14.07 -11.78 -8.24
C ARG A 930 -14.06 -11.24 -6.81
N ASP A 931 -13.91 -12.11 -5.82
CA ASP A 931 -13.91 -11.73 -4.41
C ASP A 931 -12.63 -10.95 -4.02
N PHE A 932 -11.50 -11.24 -4.65
CA PHE A 932 -10.29 -10.42 -4.54
C PHE A 932 -10.52 -9.00 -5.07
N LEU A 933 -11.05 -8.87 -6.28
CA LEU A 933 -11.32 -7.56 -6.90
C LEU A 933 -12.40 -6.77 -6.15
N ALA A 934 -13.40 -7.44 -5.59
CA ALA A 934 -14.46 -6.80 -4.80
C ALA A 934 -13.92 -6.08 -3.56
N LYS A 935 -12.85 -6.59 -2.93
CA LYS A 935 -12.13 -5.91 -1.83
C LYS A 935 -11.51 -4.59 -2.27
N HIS A 936 -11.23 -4.45 -3.56
CA HIS A 936 -10.69 -3.24 -4.20
C HIS A 936 -11.76 -2.43 -4.93
N ASP A 937 -13.05 -2.70 -4.65
CA ASP A 937 -14.21 -2.02 -5.22
C ASP A 937 -14.25 -2.11 -6.77
N MET A 938 -13.77 -3.22 -7.33
CA MET A 938 -13.83 -3.58 -8.74
C MET A 938 -14.77 -4.76 -8.94
N LYS A 939 -15.48 -4.80 -10.08
CA LYS A 939 -16.46 -5.84 -10.40
C LYS A 939 -16.14 -6.49 -11.74
N ILE A 940 -16.22 -7.82 -11.75
CA ILE A 940 -16.19 -8.64 -12.97
C ILE A 940 -17.46 -9.48 -13.09
N THR A 941 -17.81 -9.86 -14.29
CA THR A 941 -18.91 -10.77 -14.63
C THR A 941 -18.42 -11.79 -15.64
N LEU A 942 -19.09 -12.92 -15.72
CA LEU A 942 -18.91 -13.83 -16.85
C LEU A 942 -19.35 -13.15 -18.17
N PRO A 943 -18.79 -13.53 -19.31
CA PRO A 943 -19.09 -12.90 -20.61
C PRO A 943 -20.59 -12.96 -20.98
N ASP A 944 -21.28 -14.04 -20.66
CA ASP A 944 -22.69 -14.27 -20.94
C ASP A 944 -23.65 -13.42 -20.09
N LYS A 945 -23.15 -12.77 -19.02
CA LYS A 945 -23.94 -12.00 -18.03
C LYS A 945 -25.08 -12.81 -17.40
N GLY A 946 -25.02 -14.13 -17.48
CA GLY A 946 -25.96 -15.04 -16.84
C GLY A 946 -25.81 -15.02 -15.30
N ASN A 947 -26.82 -15.51 -14.59
CA ASN A 947 -26.81 -15.61 -13.12
C ASN A 947 -26.05 -16.84 -12.62
N THR A 948 -25.44 -17.63 -13.46
CA THR A 948 -24.66 -18.81 -13.08
C THR A 948 -23.27 -18.40 -12.68
N SER A 949 -22.97 -18.54 -11.39
CA SER A 949 -21.61 -18.46 -10.87
C SER A 949 -20.93 -19.79 -11.21
N SER A 950 -19.95 -19.77 -12.09
CA SER A 950 -19.09 -20.91 -12.39
C SER A 950 -17.64 -20.58 -12.08
N ALA A 951 -16.92 -21.49 -11.47
CA ALA A 951 -15.51 -21.32 -11.17
C ALA A 951 -14.65 -21.23 -12.45
N PHE A 952 -15.02 -22.00 -13.48
CA PHE A 952 -14.42 -22.06 -14.81
C PHE A 952 -15.51 -22.10 -15.88
N MET A 953 -15.12 -21.88 -17.12
CA MET A 953 -16.03 -21.87 -18.26
C MET A 953 -15.75 -23.04 -19.20
N GLU A 954 -16.80 -23.48 -19.90
CA GLU A 954 -16.66 -24.34 -21.08
C GLU A 954 -16.09 -23.51 -22.23
N ILE A 955 -15.26 -24.11 -23.07
CA ILE A 955 -14.58 -23.39 -24.15
C ILE A 955 -15.56 -22.80 -25.17
N GLU A 956 -16.71 -23.45 -25.37
CA GLU A 956 -17.77 -23.01 -26.27
C GLU A 956 -18.49 -21.74 -25.80
N ASP A 957 -18.45 -21.45 -24.49
CA ASP A 957 -19.10 -20.30 -23.87
C ASP A 957 -18.14 -19.11 -23.74
N VAL A 958 -16.88 -19.27 -24.14
CA VAL A 958 -15.88 -18.20 -24.03
C VAL A 958 -16.07 -17.17 -25.12
N ASP A 959 -16.13 -15.89 -24.74
CA ASP A 959 -16.25 -14.77 -25.65
C ASP A 959 -15.05 -13.82 -25.41
N PHE A 960 -14.23 -13.62 -26.44
CA PHE A 960 -13.05 -12.78 -26.43
C PHE A 960 -12.94 -11.99 -27.73
N LEU A 961 -12.64 -10.69 -27.67
CA LEU A 961 -12.61 -9.76 -28.82
C LEU A 961 -13.98 -9.59 -29.53
N LYS A 962 -15.04 -9.33 -28.75
CA LYS A 962 -16.44 -9.16 -29.18
C LYS A 962 -16.65 -8.34 -30.45
#